data_4aa335b6d7599f3395029d503ab49b78
#
_entry.id   4aa335b6d7599f3395029d503ab49b78
#
_cell.length_a   1.000
_cell.length_b   1.000
_cell.length_c   1.000
_cell.angle_alpha   90.00
_cell.angle_beta   90.00
_cell.angle_gamma   90.00
#
_symmetry.space_group_name_H-M   'P 1'
#
loop_
_entity.id
_entity.type
_entity.pdbx_description
1 polymer ?
#
loop_
_entity_poly.entity_id
_entity_poly.type
_entity_poly.pdbx_seq_one_letter_code
_entity_poly.pdbx_strand_id
1 'polypeptide(L)'
;MRNSQEVKRFIIQVKNHIISAFIKSWQVLSEHRWLKYLTLSIASVILLSSIGFFFIIYGGGLIVDEKKMVLPATTMVETTDGEYAGRLYTENRLLTSLSDVPDHVLTAFIATEDERFFSHAGVDFRSVLRAVYKDIIALDKVEGASTITQQLSKNLFLTNDQSWMRKTKEVMASMYLERNYTKNDILELYLNQLYFAHGVYGIETASQYFFSKAVSDLTVTEGALLAGMIKGPNIYSPYINEENAVARRNVVLNQMHRAGYLETEELLQLQGQGLGVTSQPEAAPLYIDDYLEVVIQEIESRYNITRDELQRGGYRVTVHMDLDMQKQAYEHVTNTAYYQASNDEVEASVVIVDKVTAGLKAVIGGRDYTIGQAHHQALVTHQPGSTIKPLAVYTPALEKGYHPYSLLNDEQKDFDGYTVRNANNQYEGDIPLVEALVESKNTTAVSLFNAIGIETGKEYLNRLNLSTKDDGLAIALGGLSSGYTPVQMATAYNTYLNEGVYRDSSAVISITDRNGVAISSIEPTETQVFEKQSAWYTLNMLERVVTDGTASSYDYAGALAGKTGSTQHATVEGATKDAWFIGLTPDFTVSTWIGFDQSDDAHYLTKGSSQAVQLTKALLTDINQIQLIRSEFDRPSGVEDLPEPITLPEITDLNASFGLGGFNLLRAELSWSTSIDDRIIYHVYEVTEDGKKLIGKTTGEGSYTIKRPSILQMTRYYVEPINPLTNQGGNLSNPAMLSLFE
;
A
#
# COMPACT_ATOMS: atom_id res chain seq x y z
N MET A 1 40.09 -2.34 -77.27
CA MET A 1 38.85 -2.67 -78.00
C MET A 1 38.80 -4.11 -78.61
N ARG A 2 39.91 -4.78 -78.84
CA ARG A 2 39.91 -6.21 -79.40
C ARG A 2 39.37 -7.24 -78.35
N ASN A 3 39.63 -7.13 -77.10
CA ASN A 3 39.19 -8.11 -76.09
C ASN A 3 37.66 -8.18 -75.80
N SER A 4 36.92 -7.11 -76.06
CA SER A 4 35.46 -7.09 -75.90
C SER A 4 34.68 -7.82 -76.94
N GLN A 5 35.27 -7.91 -78.14
CA GLN A 5 34.62 -8.64 -79.26
C GLN A 5 34.86 -10.18 -79.14
N GLU A 6 36.00 -10.60 -78.67
CA GLU A 6 36.28 -12.02 -78.41
C GLU A 6 35.44 -12.61 -77.28
N VAL A 7 35.28 -11.86 -76.18
CA VAL A 7 34.41 -12.29 -75.05
C VAL A 7 32.91 -12.39 -75.53
N LYS A 8 32.47 -11.41 -76.33
CA LYS A 8 31.11 -11.47 -76.89
C LYS A 8 30.91 -12.68 -77.82
N ARG A 9 31.92 -12.99 -78.65
CA ARG A 9 31.87 -14.20 -79.51
C ARG A 9 31.88 -15.51 -78.72
N PHE A 10 32.67 -15.60 -77.69
CA PHE A 10 32.70 -16.76 -76.77
C PHE A 10 31.36 -16.92 -76.03
N ILE A 11 30.78 -15.84 -75.47
CA ILE A 11 29.44 -15.91 -74.85
C ILE A 11 28.36 -16.35 -75.81
N ILE A 12 28.41 -15.87 -77.10
CA ILE A 12 27.48 -16.28 -78.15
C ILE A 12 27.67 -17.74 -78.56
N GLN A 13 28.91 -18.20 -78.63
CA GLN A 13 29.21 -19.63 -78.93
C GLN A 13 28.75 -20.53 -77.74
N VAL A 14 28.98 -20.17 -76.47
CA VAL A 14 28.52 -20.91 -75.30
C VAL A 14 26.99 -20.92 -75.25
N LYS A 15 26.34 -19.78 -75.50
CA LYS A 15 24.89 -19.68 -75.57
C LYS A 15 24.30 -20.57 -76.70
N ASN A 16 24.92 -20.60 -77.92
CA ASN A 16 24.45 -21.41 -79.02
C ASN A 16 24.70 -22.92 -78.78
N HIS A 17 25.82 -23.29 -78.11
CA HIS A 17 26.06 -24.66 -77.66
C HIS A 17 25.04 -25.15 -76.65
N ILE A 18 24.73 -24.29 -75.65
CA ILE A 18 23.69 -24.59 -74.66
C ILE A 18 22.31 -24.73 -75.32
N ILE A 19 21.96 -23.82 -76.23
CA ILE A 19 20.69 -23.88 -76.96
C ILE A 19 20.63 -25.13 -77.86
N SER A 20 21.70 -25.46 -78.55
CA SER A 20 21.72 -26.66 -79.43
C SER A 20 21.69 -27.97 -78.63
N ALA A 21 22.38 -28.05 -77.52
CA ALA A 21 22.31 -29.15 -76.55
C ALA A 21 20.88 -29.28 -75.97
N PHE A 22 20.25 -28.15 -75.63
CA PHE A 22 18.88 -28.11 -75.14
C PHE A 22 17.88 -28.58 -76.16
N ILE A 23 18.01 -28.15 -77.43
CA ILE A 23 17.16 -28.59 -78.54
C ILE A 23 17.35 -30.12 -78.85
N LYS A 24 18.60 -30.61 -78.84
CA LYS A 24 18.87 -32.06 -78.98
C LYS A 24 18.29 -32.91 -77.89
N SER A 25 18.47 -32.41 -76.61
CA SER A 25 17.87 -33.06 -75.40
C SER A 25 16.36 -33.03 -75.45
N TRP A 26 15.77 -31.94 -75.95
CA TRP A 26 14.31 -31.83 -76.16
C TRP A 26 13.78 -32.74 -77.21
N GLN A 27 14.50 -32.99 -78.33
CA GLN A 27 14.14 -33.96 -79.37
C GLN A 27 14.14 -35.39 -78.86
N VAL A 28 15.20 -35.81 -78.10
CA VAL A 28 15.24 -37.14 -77.45
C VAL A 28 14.11 -37.31 -76.43
N LEU A 29 13.81 -36.26 -75.68
CA LEU A 29 12.69 -36.22 -74.71
C LEU A 29 11.31 -36.31 -75.39
N SER A 30 11.17 -35.80 -76.62
CA SER A 30 9.90 -35.86 -77.40
C SER A 30 9.61 -37.21 -77.97
N GLU A 31 10.65 -38.01 -78.28
CA GLU A 31 10.52 -39.36 -78.85
C GLU A 31 10.13 -40.43 -77.81
N HIS A 32 10.47 -40.23 -76.54
CA HIS A 32 10.16 -41.19 -75.48
C HIS A 32 9.23 -40.57 -74.38
N ARG A 33 7.92 -40.90 -74.47
CA ARG A 33 6.89 -40.38 -73.53
C ARG A 33 7.26 -40.60 -72.05
N TRP A 34 7.83 -41.73 -71.68
CA TRP A 34 8.22 -42.03 -70.30
C TRP A 34 9.37 -41.13 -69.79
N LEU A 35 10.36 -40.80 -70.65
CA LEU A 35 11.46 -39.87 -70.28
C LEU A 35 10.92 -38.44 -70.04
N LYS A 36 9.94 -38.00 -70.82
CA LYS A 36 9.27 -36.74 -70.70
C LYS A 36 8.54 -36.64 -69.36
N TYR A 37 7.80 -37.67 -68.94
CA TYR A 37 7.14 -37.68 -67.62
C TYR A 37 8.15 -37.75 -66.47
N LEU A 38 9.25 -38.51 -66.61
CA LEU A 38 10.30 -38.57 -65.60
C LEU A 38 10.98 -37.21 -65.41
N THR A 39 11.36 -36.51 -66.49
CA THR A 39 11.98 -35.19 -66.42
C THR A 39 11.02 -34.11 -65.83
N LEU A 40 9.73 -34.14 -66.21
CA LEU A 40 8.71 -33.28 -65.65
C LEU A 40 8.51 -33.56 -64.17
N SER A 41 8.49 -34.84 -63.75
CA SER A 41 8.42 -35.20 -62.30
C SER A 41 9.64 -34.71 -61.51
N ILE A 42 10.85 -34.91 -62.06
CA ILE A 42 12.08 -34.42 -61.43
C ILE A 42 12.08 -32.88 -61.35
N ALA A 43 11.71 -32.21 -62.50
CA ALA A 43 11.61 -30.75 -62.51
C ALA A 43 10.57 -30.20 -61.45
N SER A 44 9.40 -30.88 -61.37
CA SER A 44 8.37 -30.56 -60.41
C SER A 44 8.85 -30.79 -59.01
N VAL A 45 9.55 -31.87 -58.73
CA VAL A 45 10.15 -32.12 -57.39
C VAL A 45 11.20 -31.07 -57.05
N ILE A 46 12.08 -30.69 -57.96
CA ILE A 46 13.08 -29.63 -57.79
C ILE A 46 12.38 -28.29 -57.57
N LEU A 47 11.34 -27.97 -58.35
CA LEU A 47 10.60 -26.73 -58.21
C LEU A 47 9.88 -26.66 -56.87
N LEU A 48 9.15 -27.70 -56.46
CA LEU A 48 8.47 -27.76 -55.16
C LEU A 48 9.47 -27.73 -53.99
N SER A 49 10.59 -28.44 -54.11
CA SER A 49 11.67 -28.39 -53.13
C SER A 49 12.28 -26.98 -53.01
N SER A 50 12.48 -26.30 -54.15
CA SER A 50 12.97 -24.91 -54.15
C SER A 50 11.97 -23.95 -53.54
N ILE A 51 10.68 -24.08 -53.90
CA ILE A 51 9.61 -23.29 -53.27
C ILE A 51 9.58 -23.55 -51.74
N GLY A 52 9.61 -24.80 -51.33
CA GLY A 52 9.67 -25.20 -49.91
C GLY A 52 10.89 -24.63 -49.20
N PHE A 53 12.07 -24.69 -49.85
CA PHE A 53 13.31 -24.12 -49.32
C PHE A 53 13.23 -22.61 -49.16
N PHE A 54 12.75 -21.88 -50.18
CA PHE A 54 12.53 -20.42 -50.05
C PHE A 54 11.48 -20.09 -49.02
N PHE A 55 10.42 -20.88 -48.90
CA PHE A 55 9.41 -20.70 -47.86
C PHE A 55 9.99 -20.89 -46.45
N ILE A 56 10.84 -21.89 -46.23
CA ILE A 56 11.53 -22.11 -44.97
C ILE A 56 12.46 -20.94 -44.65
N ILE A 57 13.20 -20.43 -45.62
CA ILE A 57 14.14 -19.33 -45.39
C ILE A 57 13.42 -18.01 -45.12
N TYR A 58 12.38 -17.67 -45.89
CA TYR A 58 11.77 -16.34 -45.86
C TYR A 58 10.42 -16.28 -45.13
N GLY A 59 9.79 -17.41 -44.87
CA GLY A 59 8.49 -17.48 -44.21
C GLY A 59 8.50 -17.28 -42.71
N GLY A 60 9.67 -17.04 -42.08
CA GLY A 60 9.81 -16.88 -40.62
C GLY A 60 8.99 -15.73 -40.05
N GLY A 61 8.78 -14.65 -40.81
CA GLY A 61 7.96 -13.51 -40.38
C GLY A 61 6.46 -13.86 -40.19
N LEU A 62 6.00 -15.02 -40.67
CA LEU A 62 4.65 -15.50 -40.36
C LEU A 62 4.53 -16.18 -39.00
N ILE A 63 5.66 -16.46 -38.35
CA ILE A 63 5.75 -17.23 -37.11
C ILE A 63 6.18 -16.32 -35.94
N VAL A 64 7.09 -15.38 -36.23
CA VAL A 64 7.67 -14.48 -35.26
C VAL A 64 6.69 -13.35 -34.94
N ASP A 65 6.23 -13.31 -33.70
CA ASP A 65 5.52 -12.17 -33.13
C ASP A 65 6.53 -11.35 -32.33
N GLU A 66 6.97 -10.22 -32.88
CA GLU A 66 7.99 -9.36 -32.26
C GLU A 66 7.56 -8.83 -30.87
N LYS A 67 6.26 -8.74 -30.59
CA LYS A 67 5.77 -8.34 -29.26
C LYS A 67 6.20 -9.33 -28.18
N LYS A 68 6.35 -10.60 -28.50
CA LYS A 68 6.84 -11.63 -27.55
C LYS A 68 8.33 -11.53 -27.26
N MET A 69 9.07 -10.72 -28.02
CA MET A 69 10.48 -10.45 -27.73
C MET A 69 10.67 -9.39 -26.63
N VAL A 70 9.62 -8.61 -26.32
CA VAL A 70 9.58 -7.76 -25.14
C VAL A 70 9.24 -8.66 -23.96
N LEU A 71 10.27 -9.17 -23.28
CA LEU A 71 10.10 -10.09 -22.17
C LEU A 71 9.39 -9.41 -20.98
N PRO A 72 8.46 -10.11 -20.30
CA PRO A 72 7.97 -9.65 -19.00
C PRO A 72 9.13 -9.50 -18.03
N ALA A 73 9.15 -8.41 -17.30
CA ALA A 73 10.15 -8.13 -16.27
C ALA A 73 9.47 -7.85 -14.93
N THR A 74 10.12 -8.25 -13.86
CA THR A 74 9.66 -8.03 -12.49
C THR A 74 9.72 -6.54 -12.15
N THR A 75 8.61 -6.01 -11.65
CA THR A 75 8.59 -4.69 -11.01
C THR A 75 9.14 -4.80 -9.59
N MET A 76 10.10 -3.95 -9.28
CA MET A 76 10.71 -3.85 -7.95
C MET A 76 10.00 -2.77 -7.15
N VAL A 77 9.67 -3.09 -5.88
CA VAL A 77 9.14 -2.12 -4.92
C VAL A 77 10.17 -1.93 -3.83
N GLU A 78 10.56 -0.67 -3.59
CA GLU A 78 11.65 -0.28 -2.68
C GLU A 78 11.19 0.85 -1.75
N THR A 79 11.72 0.90 -0.54
CA THR A 79 11.53 2.04 0.37
C THR A 79 12.35 3.25 -0.09
N THR A 80 12.20 4.39 0.57
CA THR A 80 13.01 5.60 0.32
C THR A 80 14.50 5.39 0.54
N ASP A 81 14.87 4.46 1.43
CA ASP A 81 16.26 4.14 1.75
C ASP A 81 16.84 3.06 0.83
N GLY A 82 16.04 2.61 -0.14
CA GLY A 82 16.42 1.59 -1.12
C GLY A 82 16.33 0.16 -0.58
N GLU A 83 15.67 -0.06 0.56
CA GLU A 83 15.42 -1.40 1.07
C GLU A 83 14.33 -2.10 0.26
N TYR A 84 14.48 -3.41 0.15
CA TYR A 84 13.55 -4.25 -0.58
C TYR A 84 12.18 -4.32 0.13
N ALA A 85 11.14 -3.79 -0.52
CA ALA A 85 9.77 -3.76 -0.03
C ALA A 85 8.82 -4.74 -0.76
N GLY A 86 9.28 -5.38 -1.85
CA GLY A 86 8.51 -6.40 -2.55
C GLY A 86 8.78 -6.50 -4.05
N ARG A 87 8.13 -7.47 -4.68
CA ARG A 87 8.19 -7.70 -6.13
C ARG A 87 6.81 -7.99 -6.70
N LEU A 88 6.53 -7.42 -7.87
CA LEU A 88 5.32 -7.69 -8.63
C LEU A 88 5.71 -8.31 -9.98
N TYR A 89 5.24 -9.53 -10.26
CA TYR A 89 5.60 -10.25 -11.48
C TYR A 89 4.60 -11.33 -11.86
N THR A 90 4.57 -11.64 -13.15
CA THR A 90 3.98 -12.88 -13.68
C THR A 90 5.04 -13.97 -13.84
N GLU A 91 6.26 -13.58 -14.18
CA GLU A 91 7.46 -14.40 -14.27
C GLU A 91 8.58 -13.64 -13.54
N ASN A 92 9.17 -14.24 -12.50
CA ASN A 92 10.24 -13.59 -11.75
C ASN A 92 11.49 -13.44 -12.62
N ARG A 93 11.61 -12.29 -13.29
CA ARG A 93 12.67 -11.98 -14.25
C ARG A 93 13.21 -10.58 -14.08
N LEU A 94 14.49 -10.49 -13.74
CA LEU A 94 15.28 -9.26 -13.81
C LEU A 94 16.03 -9.28 -15.14
N LEU A 95 15.86 -8.23 -15.93
CA LEU A 95 16.57 -8.10 -17.20
C LEU A 95 17.99 -7.62 -16.95
N THR A 96 18.93 -8.14 -17.74
CA THR A 96 20.34 -7.70 -17.75
C THR A 96 20.81 -7.47 -19.18
N SER A 97 21.74 -6.54 -19.36
CA SER A 97 22.44 -6.34 -20.63
C SER A 97 23.52 -7.40 -20.81
N LEU A 98 23.78 -7.78 -22.07
CA LEU A 98 24.87 -8.70 -22.37
C LEU A 98 26.23 -8.16 -21.91
N SER A 99 26.41 -6.85 -21.88
CA SER A 99 27.64 -6.19 -21.39
C SER A 99 27.93 -6.41 -19.91
N ASP A 100 26.89 -6.73 -19.11
CA ASP A 100 27.01 -6.96 -17.68
C ASP A 100 27.35 -8.44 -17.35
N VAL A 101 27.20 -9.32 -18.33
CA VAL A 101 27.49 -10.75 -18.17
C VAL A 101 28.97 -11.01 -18.46
N PRO A 102 29.75 -11.58 -17.53
CA PRO A 102 31.17 -11.84 -17.74
C PRO A 102 31.44 -12.83 -18.89
N ASP A 103 32.53 -12.63 -19.63
CA ASP A 103 32.91 -13.46 -20.78
C ASP A 103 32.99 -14.96 -20.44
N HIS A 104 33.49 -15.31 -19.27
CA HIS A 104 33.60 -16.71 -18.84
C HIS A 104 32.22 -17.35 -18.61
N VAL A 105 31.20 -16.56 -18.21
CA VAL A 105 29.82 -17.01 -18.07
C VAL A 105 29.21 -17.23 -19.47
N LEU A 106 29.35 -16.24 -20.37
CA LEU A 106 28.91 -16.38 -21.79
C LEU A 106 29.52 -17.63 -22.43
N THR A 107 30.80 -17.84 -22.21
CA THR A 107 31.56 -19.00 -22.71
C THR A 107 31.00 -20.33 -22.19
N ALA A 108 30.57 -20.41 -20.91
CA ALA A 108 29.96 -21.62 -20.36
C ALA A 108 28.68 -22.02 -21.09
N PHE A 109 27.81 -21.04 -21.39
CA PHE A 109 26.58 -21.29 -22.16
C PHE A 109 26.89 -21.66 -23.62
N ILE A 110 27.76 -20.92 -24.30
CA ILE A 110 28.12 -21.16 -25.70
C ILE A 110 28.80 -22.52 -25.88
N ALA A 111 29.78 -22.84 -25.05
CA ALA A 111 30.50 -24.13 -25.12
C ALA A 111 29.58 -25.33 -24.83
N THR A 112 28.50 -25.11 -24.06
CA THR A 112 27.58 -26.19 -23.66
C THR A 112 26.46 -26.39 -24.68
N GLU A 113 25.84 -25.29 -25.12
CA GLU A 113 24.59 -25.33 -25.89
C GLU A 113 24.84 -25.17 -27.40
N ASP A 114 25.87 -24.40 -27.81
CA ASP A 114 26.11 -24.08 -29.22
C ASP A 114 27.55 -23.55 -29.44
N GLU A 115 28.55 -24.45 -29.39
CA GLU A 115 29.99 -24.15 -29.51
C GLU A 115 30.32 -23.26 -30.75
N ARG A 116 29.51 -23.35 -31.80
CA ARG A 116 29.72 -22.60 -33.06
C ARG A 116 28.71 -21.47 -33.26
N PHE A 117 28.11 -20.98 -32.23
CA PHE A 117 27.06 -19.95 -32.25
C PHE A 117 27.39 -18.78 -33.20
N PHE A 118 28.58 -18.24 -33.11
CA PHE A 118 29.01 -17.08 -33.92
C PHE A 118 29.32 -17.44 -35.41
N SER A 119 29.29 -18.72 -35.79
CA SER A 119 29.73 -19.19 -37.12
C SER A 119 28.62 -19.69 -38.05
N HIS A 120 27.37 -19.76 -37.58
CA HIS A 120 26.21 -20.21 -38.39
C HIS A 120 25.09 -19.17 -38.39
N ALA A 121 24.11 -19.32 -39.30
CA ALA A 121 22.95 -18.44 -39.47
C ALA A 121 21.64 -19.12 -38.97
N GLY A 122 21.58 -19.42 -37.66
CA GLY A 122 20.41 -19.97 -36.99
C GLY A 122 20.35 -21.49 -36.92
N VAL A 123 20.89 -22.18 -37.88
CA VAL A 123 20.98 -23.67 -37.93
C VAL A 123 22.41 -24.09 -38.17
N ASP A 124 22.96 -24.92 -37.31
CA ASP A 124 24.26 -25.53 -37.48
C ASP A 124 24.16 -26.87 -38.25
N PHE A 125 24.22 -26.82 -39.57
CA PHE A 125 24.14 -28.00 -40.41
C PHE A 125 25.25 -29.04 -40.16
N ARG A 126 26.44 -28.60 -39.72
CA ARG A 126 27.54 -29.51 -39.35
C ARG A 126 27.23 -30.28 -38.08
N SER A 127 26.70 -29.62 -37.08
CA SER A 127 26.26 -30.27 -35.84
C SER A 127 25.08 -31.19 -36.07
N VAL A 128 24.13 -30.82 -36.95
CA VAL A 128 23.02 -31.70 -37.33
C VAL A 128 23.54 -33.00 -38.03
N LEU A 129 24.46 -32.87 -39.00
CA LEU A 129 25.05 -34.04 -39.65
C LEU A 129 25.84 -34.91 -38.69
N ARG A 130 26.62 -34.31 -37.77
CA ARG A 130 27.35 -35.02 -36.72
C ARG A 130 26.44 -35.78 -35.78
N ALA A 131 25.34 -35.14 -35.31
CA ALA A 131 24.35 -35.77 -34.44
C ALA A 131 23.66 -36.95 -35.13
N VAL A 132 23.18 -36.78 -36.37
CA VAL A 132 22.57 -37.84 -37.12
C VAL A 132 23.53 -39.04 -37.30
N TYR A 133 24.82 -38.77 -37.60
CA TYR A 133 25.82 -39.83 -37.71
C TYR A 133 26.01 -40.59 -36.41
N LYS A 134 26.12 -39.88 -35.25
CA LYS A 134 26.24 -40.50 -33.95
C LYS A 134 25.03 -41.29 -33.50
N ASP A 135 23.83 -40.74 -33.72
CA ASP A 135 22.55 -41.38 -33.41
C ASP A 135 22.38 -42.70 -34.22
N ILE A 136 22.80 -42.71 -35.49
CA ILE A 136 22.76 -43.92 -36.32
C ILE A 136 23.72 -45.00 -35.79
N ILE A 137 24.94 -44.61 -35.37
CA ILE A 137 25.92 -45.56 -34.84
C ILE A 137 25.49 -46.09 -33.46
N ALA A 138 24.95 -45.24 -32.62
CA ALA A 138 24.52 -45.61 -31.28
C ALA A 138 23.16 -46.33 -31.24
N LEU A 139 22.40 -46.32 -32.34
CA LEU A 139 20.99 -46.78 -32.43
C LEU A 139 20.08 -46.14 -31.39
N ASP A 140 20.49 -44.98 -30.87
CA ASP A 140 19.77 -44.20 -29.89
C ASP A 140 20.07 -42.71 -30.09
N LYS A 141 19.23 -41.84 -29.47
CA LYS A 141 19.40 -40.39 -29.54
C LYS A 141 20.45 -39.93 -28.52
N VAL A 142 21.69 -39.79 -28.96
CA VAL A 142 22.86 -39.53 -28.09
C VAL A 142 23.27 -38.06 -28.08
N GLU A 143 23.04 -37.29 -29.15
CA GLU A 143 23.49 -35.91 -29.27
C GLU A 143 22.37 -34.97 -29.72
N GLY A 144 22.22 -33.82 -29.02
CA GLY A 144 21.36 -32.71 -29.44
C GLY A 144 22.07 -31.80 -30.44
N ALA A 145 21.39 -31.35 -31.48
CA ALA A 145 21.93 -30.47 -32.52
C ALA A 145 21.15 -29.13 -32.63
N SER A 146 20.38 -28.76 -31.61
CA SER A 146 19.64 -27.50 -31.61
C SER A 146 20.55 -26.36 -31.20
N THR A 147 20.53 -25.26 -31.96
CA THR A 147 21.31 -24.06 -31.70
C THR A 147 20.62 -23.19 -30.62
N ILE A 148 21.36 -22.23 -30.03
CA ILE A 148 20.84 -21.22 -29.13
C ILE A 148 19.66 -20.48 -29.75
N THR A 149 19.78 -20.07 -31.05
CA THR A 149 18.71 -19.37 -31.76
C THR A 149 17.47 -20.26 -31.94
N GLN A 150 17.63 -21.57 -32.14
CA GLN A 150 16.52 -22.50 -32.18
C GLN A 150 15.83 -22.70 -30.85
N GLN A 151 16.59 -22.78 -29.78
CA GLN A 151 16.02 -22.85 -28.40
C GLN A 151 15.25 -21.58 -28.07
N LEU A 152 15.79 -20.41 -28.38
CA LEU A 152 15.11 -19.12 -28.19
C LEU A 152 13.82 -19.07 -29.00
N SER A 153 13.88 -19.42 -30.30
CA SER A 153 12.70 -19.46 -31.20
C SER A 153 11.60 -20.38 -30.67
N LYS A 154 11.99 -21.55 -30.15
CA LYS A 154 11.06 -22.50 -29.54
C LYS A 154 10.39 -21.86 -28.27
N ASN A 155 11.17 -21.28 -27.39
CA ASN A 155 10.68 -20.77 -26.12
C ASN A 155 9.77 -19.54 -26.28
N LEU A 156 10.03 -18.67 -27.26
CA LEU A 156 9.25 -17.45 -27.49
C LEU A 156 7.99 -17.69 -28.34
N PHE A 157 8.06 -18.48 -29.38
CA PHE A 157 7.04 -18.46 -30.44
C PHE A 157 6.27 -19.77 -30.60
N LEU A 158 6.72 -20.88 -29.99
CA LEU A 158 6.16 -22.21 -30.27
C LEU A 158 5.62 -22.86 -28.99
N THR A 159 4.72 -23.83 -29.21
CA THR A 159 4.19 -24.71 -28.14
C THR A 159 5.11 -25.92 -27.92
N ASN A 160 4.91 -26.64 -26.81
CA ASN A 160 5.72 -27.81 -26.44
C ASN A 160 5.40 -29.09 -27.24
N ASP A 161 4.58 -29.01 -28.31
CA ASP A 161 4.24 -30.16 -29.14
C ASP A 161 5.48 -30.77 -29.81
N GLN A 162 5.60 -32.09 -29.80
CA GLN A 162 6.68 -32.80 -30.47
C GLN A 162 6.25 -33.24 -31.90
N SER A 163 6.30 -32.30 -32.86
CA SER A 163 5.96 -32.55 -34.24
C SER A 163 7.01 -32.05 -35.23
N TRP A 164 7.10 -32.68 -36.40
CA TRP A 164 7.95 -32.21 -37.50
C TRP A 164 7.57 -30.78 -37.94
N MET A 165 6.29 -30.47 -37.93
CA MET A 165 5.79 -29.11 -38.24
C MET A 165 6.34 -28.08 -37.29
N ARG A 166 6.35 -28.35 -35.97
CA ARG A 166 6.94 -27.47 -34.94
C ARG A 166 8.43 -27.25 -35.21
N LYS A 167 9.20 -28.34 -35.52
CA LYS A 167 10.64 -28.21 -35.80
C LYS A 167 10.90 -27.38 -37.07
N THR A 168 10.05 -27.49 -38.07
CA THR A 168 10.14 -26.63 -39.27
C THR A 168 9.89 -25.15 -38.91
N LYS A 169 8.85 -24.87 -38.13
CA LYS A 169 8.58 -23.52 -37.66
C LYS A 169 9.73 -22.95 -36.80
N GLU A 170 10.36 -23.77 -35.96
CA GLU A 170 11.54 -23.41 -35.18
C GLU A 170 12.71 -22.97 -36.07
N VAL A 171 13.01 -23.74 -37.11
CA VAL A 171 14.04 -23.39 -38.10
C VAL A 171 13.69 -22.08 -38.83
N MET A 172 12.45 -21.91 -39.28
CA MET A 172 11.98 -20.69 -39.95
C MET A 172 12.12 -19.46 -39.06
N ALA A 173 11.69 -19.55 -37.80
CA ALA A 173 11.81 -18.47 -36.84
C ALA A 173 13.27 -18.15 -36.52
N SER A 174 14.13 -19.17 -36.35
CA SER A 174 15.58 -19.00 -36.12
C SER A 174 16.27 -18.28 -37.27
N MET A 175 15.95 -18.62 -38.51
CA MET A 175 16.48 -17.94 -39.69
C MET A 175 15.96 -16.50 -39.81
N TYR A 176 14.76 -16.22 -39.33
CA TYR A 176 14.23 -14.85 -39.27
C TYR A 176 15.01 -14.02 -38.24
N LEU A 177 15.20 -14.54 -37.02
CA LEU A 177 15.95 -13.85 -35.98
C LEU A 177 17.37 -13.50 -36.43
N GLU A 178 18.11 -14.45 -36.96
CA GLU A 178 19.49 -14.26 -37.45
C GLU A 178 19.64 -13.25 -38.58
N ARG A 179 18.56 -12.99 -39.33
CA ARG A 179 18.59 -11.97 -40.39
C ARG A 179 18.26 -10.57 -39.91
N ASN A 180 17.53 -10.46 -38.83
CA ASN A 180 17.00 -9.16 -38.35
C ASN A 180 17.69 -8.69 -37.10
N TYR A 181 18.36 -9.56 -36.34
CA TYR A 181 19.01 -9.26 -35.06
C TYR A 181 20.47 -9.71 -35.09
N THR A 182 21.33 -9.03 -34.34
CA THR A 182 22.73 -9.44 -34.20
C THR A 182 22.87 -10.66 -33.29
N LYS A 183 24.00 -11.35 -33.39
CA LYS A 183 24.31 -12.46 -32.47
C LYS A 183 24.25 -12.07 -31.00
N ASN A 184 24.68 -10.85 -30.69
CA ASN A 184 24.66 -10.33 -29.32
C ASN A 184 23.21 -10.10 -28.86
N ASP A 185 22.34 -9.53 -29.69
CA ASP A 185 20.91 -9.33 -29.35
C ASP A 185 20.22 -10.69 -29.09
N ILE A 186 20.52 -11.70 -29.92
CA ILE A 186 19.98 -13.07 -29.78
C ILE A 186 20.46 -13.71 -28.47
N LEU A 187 21.75 -13.55 -28.13
CA LEU A 187 22.32 -14.11 -26.92
C LEU A 187 21.79 -13.43 -25.67
N GLU A 188 21.66 -12.10 -25.69
CA GLU A 188 21.05 -11.32 -24.61
C GLU A 188 19.61 -11.77 -24.35
N LEU A 189 18.80 -11.83 -25.41
CA LEU A 189 17.42 -12.28 -25.29
C LEU A 189 17.31 -13.72 -24.80
N TYR A 190 18.24 -14.61 -25.25
CA TYR A 190 18.32 -15.99 -24.80
C TYR A 190 18.58 -16.08 -23.31
N LEU A 191 19.62 -15.40 -22.79
CA LEU A 191 20.01 -15.44 -21.39
C LEU A 191 18.91 -14.86 -20.48
N ASN A 192 18.20 -13.84 -20.94
CA ASN A 192 17.07 -13.26 -20.22
C ASN A 192 15.79 -14.14 -20.27
N GLN A 193 15.67 -15.05 -21.26
CA GLN A 193 14.49 -15.92 -21.41
C GLN A 193 14.61 -17.26 -20.71
N LEU A 194 15.81 -17.70 -20.34
CA LEU A 194 16.05 -19.02 -19.76
C LEU A 194 15.31 -19.22 -18.43
N TYR A 195 14.80 -20.43 -18.23
CA TYR A 195 14.19 -20.87 -16.96
C TYR A 195 15.17 -21.69 -16.14
N PHE A 196 15.32 -21.36 -14.85
CA PHE A 196 16.29 -21.93 -13.92
C PHE A 196 15.68 -22.70 -12.72
N ALA A 197 14.48 -23.23 -12.86
CA ALA A 197 13.67 -23.80 -11.78
C ALA A 197 13.12 -22.74 -10.78
N HIS A 198 12.32 -23.19 -9.80
CA HIS A 198 11.78 -22.37 -8.72
C HIS A 198 11.05 -21.08 -9.17
N GLY A 199 10.50 -21.03 -10.37
CA GLY A 199 9.86 -19.83 -10.91
C GLY A 199 10.84 -18.74 -11.39
N VAL A 200 12.15 -19.04 -11.42
CA VAL A 200 13.22 -18.08 -11.75
C VAL A 200 13.46 -18.07 -13.26
N TYR A 201 13.37 -16.90 -13.87
CA TYR A 201 13.63 -16.64 -15.28
C TYR A 201 14.75 -15.61 -15.45
N GLY A 202 15.60 -15.82 -16.44
CA GLY A 202 16.74 -14.95 -16.76
C GLY A 202 17.96 -15.16 -15.85
N ILE A 203 19.13 -14.90 -16.44
CA ILE A 203 20.41 -15.18 -15.78
C ILE A 203 20.67 -14.27 -14.57
N GLU A 204 20.23 -13.00 -14.61
CA GLU A 204 20.38 -12.07 -13.48
C GLU A 204 19.56 -12.56 -12.27
N THR A 205 18.30 -12.92 -12.50
CA THR A 205 17.45 -13.47 -11.44
C THR A 205 18.02 -14.76 -10.87
N ALA A 206 18.56 -15.63 -11.73
CA ALA A 206 19.21 -16.87 -11.30
C ALA A 206 20.48 -16.60 -10.46
N SER A 207 21.28 -15.61 -10.85
CA SER A 207 22.45 -15.17 -10.11
C SER A 207 22.07 -14.71 -8.70
N GLN A 208 21.07 -13.85 -8.59
CA GLN A 208 20.58 -13.36 -7.31
C GLN A 208 19.96 -14.49 -6.47
N TYR A 209 19.18 -15.38 -7.10
CA TYR A 209 18.46 -16.45 -6.39
C TYR A 209 19.38 -17.52 -5.82
N PHE A 210 20.39 -17.96 -6.59
CA PHE A 210 21.28 -19.06 -6.17
C PHE A 210 22.52 -18.59 -5.43
N PHE A 211 22.99 -17.36 -5.71
CA PHE A 211 24.28 -16.89 -5.20
C PHE A 211 24.23 -15.57 -4.43
N SER A 212 23.06 -14.90 -4.39
CA SER A 212 22.88 -13.56 -3.79
C SER A 212 23.86 -12.52 -4.36
N LYS A 213 24.12 -12.57 -5.67
CA LYS A 213 25.06 -11.72 -6.40
C LYS A 213 24.44 -11.19 -7.69
N ALA A 214 24.93 -10.04 -8.17
CA ALA A 214 24.69 -9.61 -9.53
C ALA A 214 25.35 -10.58 -10.53
N VAL A 215 24.83 -10.67 -11.73
CA VAL A 215 25.41 -11.54 -12.79
C VAL A 215 26.88 -11.19 -13.11
N SER A 216 27.25 -9.91 -12.97
CA SER A 216 28.62 -9.40 -13.16
C SER A 216 29.66 -10.02 -12.21
N ASP A 217 29.20 -10.50 -11.06
CA ASP A 217 30.06 -11.03 -9.99
C ASP A 217 30.15 -12.56 -9.98
N LEU A 218 29.53 -13.22 -10.96
CA LEU A 218 29.55 -14.67 -11.08
C LEU A 218 30.96 -15.19 -11.37
N THR A 219 31.36 -16.20 -10.65
CA THR A 219 32.58 -16.96 -10.90
C THR A 219 32.41 -17.96 -12.07
N VAL A 220 33.54 -18.53 -12.56
CA VAL A 220 33.51 -19.55 -13.60
C VAL A 220 32.67 -20.77 -13.20
N THR A 221 32.80 -21.24 -11.96
CA THR A 221 32.04 -22.39 -11.43
C THR A 221 30.55 -22.12 -11.29
N GLU A 222 30.17 -20.92 -10.90
CA GLU A 222 28.79 -20.49 -10.76
C GLU A 222 28.14 -20.35 -12.17
N GLY A 223 28.84 -19.71 -13.11
CA GLY A 223 28.40 -19.64 -14.51
C GLY A 223 28.24 -21.03 -15.16
N ALA A 224 29.19 -21.94 -14.88
CA ALA A 224 29.10 -23.31 -15.37
C ALA A 224 27.94 -24.09 -14.75
N LEU A 225 27.59 -23.84 -13.48
CA LEU A 225 26.41 -24.41 -12.85
C LEU A 225 25.13 -23.95 -13.56
N LEU A 226 24.96 -22.63 -13.73
CA LEU A 226 23.79 -22.07 -14.41
C LEU A 226 23.64 -22.60 -15.85
N ALA A 227 24.73 -22.62 -16.64
CA ALA A 227 24.72 -23.20 -17.97
C ALA A 227 24.36 -24.70 -17.96
N GLY A 228 24.79 -25.42 -16.94
CA GLY A 228 24.44 -26.83 -16.74
C GLY A 228 22.97 -27.07 -16.45
N MET A 229 22.32 -26.18 -15.69
CA MET A 229 20.93 -26.30 -15.30
C MET A 229 19.95 -26.23 -16.48
N ILE A 230 20.30 -25.58 -17.60
CA ILE A 230 19.42 -25.39 -18.75
C ILE A 230 18.89 -26.72 -19.33
N LYS A 231 19.69 -27.77 -19.28
CA LYS A 231 19.31 -29.09 -19.80
C LYS A 231 18.12 -29.71 -19.05
N GLY A 232 17.94 -29.37 -17.79
CA GLY A 232 16.87 -29.85 -16.92
C GLY A 232 16.86 -29.08 -15.61
N PRO A 233 16.24 -27.88 -15.57
CA PRO A 233 16.34 -26.98 -14.43
C PRO A 233 15.99 -27.63 -13.09
N ASN A 234 14.89 -28.39 -13.04
CA ASN A 234 14.47 -29.09 -11.82
C ASN A 234 15.34 -30.31 -11.47
N ILE A 235 16.03 -30.92 -12.48
CA ILE A 235 16.89 -32.10 -12.26
C ILE A 235 18.24 -31.67 -11.72
N TYR A 236 18.75 -30.53 -12.18
CA TYR A 236 20.08 -30.03 -11.88
C TYR A 236 20.08 -28.82 -10.94
N SER A 237 18.94 -28.52 -10.30
CA SER A 237 18.88 -27.50 -9.25
C SER A 237 19.69 -27.95 -8.02
N PRO A 238 20.61 -27.13 -7.53
CA PRO A 238 21.42 -27.46 -6.34
C PRO A 238 20.56 -27.60 -5.06
N TYR A 239 19.41 -26.96 -4.97
CA TYR A 239 18.49 -27.09 -3.83
C TYR A 239 17.63 -28.36 -3.87
N ILE A 240 17.49 -29.00 -5.04
CA ILE A 240 16.75 -30.26 -5.20
C ILE A 240 17.69 -31.47 -5.16
N ASN A 241 18.84 -31.40 -5.87
CA ASN A 241 19.82 -32.48 -5.93
C ASN A 241 21.22 -31.92 -6.19
N GLU A 242 22.00 -31.74 -5.11
CA GLU A 242 23.34 -31.18 -5.17
C GLU A 242 24.34 -32.07 -5.96
N GLU A 243 24.24 -33.43 -5.83
CA GLU A 243 25.11 -34.33 -6.54
C GLU A 243 24.95 -34.24 -8.06
N ASN A 244 23.69 -34.19 -8.53
CA ASN A 244 23.40 -34.01 -9.95
C ASN A 244 23.87 -32.63 -10.43
N ALA A 245 23.74 -31.59 -9.63
CA ALA A 245 24.20 -30.25 -9.93
C ALA A 245 25.70 -30.18 -10.10
N VAL A 246 26.47 -30.78 -9.14
CA VAL A 246 27.94 -30.90 -9.20
C VAL A 246 28.36 -31.69 -10.46
N ALA A 247 27.77 -32.86 -10.67
CA ALA A 247 28.10 -33.68 -11.83
C ALA A 247 27.85 -32.94 -13.14
N ARG A 248 26.74 -32.22 -13.25
CA ARG A 248 26.36 -31.45 -14.44
C ARG A 248 27.25 -30.23 -14.67
N ARG A 249 27.59 -29.47 -13.60
CA ARG A 249 28.60 -28.39 -13.63
C ARG A 249 29.93 -28.89 -14.18
N ASN A 250 30.39 -30.03 -13.69
CA ASN A 250 31.65 -30.61 -14.13
C ASN A 250 31.65 -31.02 -15.63
N VAL A 251 30.48 -31.43 -16.15
CA VAL A 251 30.31 -31.64 -17.62
C VAL A 251 30.50 -30.32 -18.37
N VAL A 252 29.95 -29.22 -17.90
CA VAL A 252 30.11 -27.90 -18.53
C VAL A 252 31.58 -27.46 -18.51
N LEU A 253 32.24 -27.54 -17.34
CA LEU A 253 33.68 -27.22 -17.24
C LEU A 253 34.55 -28.05 -18.23
N ASN A 254 34.25 -29.35 -18.40
CA ASN A 254 34.89 -30.17 -19.41
C ASN A 254 34.61 -29.71 -20.85
N GLN A 255 33.43 -29.19 -21.12
CA GLN A 255 33.08 -28.63 -22.46
C GLN A 255 33.84 -27.32 -22.70
N MET A 256 33.94 -26.44 -21.69
CA MET A 256 34.74 -25.21 -21.76
C MET A 256 36.23 -25.52 -22.02
N HIS A 257 36.79 -26.53 -21.35
CA HIS A 257 38.16 -26.98 -21.58
C HIS A 257 38.35 -27.51 -23.01
N ARG A 258 37.45 -28.38 -23.51
CA ARG A 258 37.49 -28.89 -24.89
C ARG A 258 37.41 -27.80 -25.95
N ALA A 259 36.66 -26.74 -25.65
CA ALA A 259 36.55 -25.58 -26.53
C ALA A 259 37.75 -24.62 -26.40
N GLY A 260 38.73 -24.91 -25.53
CA GLY A 260 39.95 -24.14 -25.39
C GLY A 260 39.88 -22.93 -24.49
N TYR A 261 38.82 -22.84 -23.65
CA TYR A 261 38.60 -21.72 -22.72
C TYR A 261 39.23 -21.94 -21.33
N LEU A 262 39.55 -23.20 -20.96
CA LEU A 262 40.17 -23.55 -19.69
C LEU A 262 41.38 -24.42 -19.93
N GLU A 263 42.45 -24.17 -19.19
CA GLU A 263 43.60 -25.05 -19.15
C GLU A 263 43.35 -26.28 -18.27
N THR A 264 44.10 -27.36 -18.44
CA THR A 264 43.88 -28.64 -17.71
C THR A 264 44.04 -28.47 -16.20
N GLU A 265 45.00 -27.69 -15.74
CA GLU A 265 45.23 -27.43 -14.32
C GLU A 265 44.07 -26.63 -13.68
N GLU A 266 43.63 -25.61 -14.37
CA GLU A 266 42.49 -24.80 -13.99
C GLU A 266 41.18 -25.62 -13.92
N LEU A 267 40.92 -26.46 -14.93
CA LEU A 267 39.78 -27.38 -14.93
C LEU A 267 39.73 -28.24 -13.66
N LEU A 268 40.85 -28.86 -13.30
CA LEU A 268 40.92 -29.73 -12.12
C LEU A 268 40.69 -28.96 -10.83
N GLN A 269 41.22 -27.74 -10.73
CA GLN A 269 40.98 -26.85 -9.60
C GLN A 269 39.51 -26.46 -9.47
N LEU A 270 38.88 -26.04 -10.56
CA LEU A 270 37.47 -25.64 -10.59
C LEU A 270 36.51 -26.80 -10.29
N GLN A 271 36.83 -28.01 -10.76
CA GLN A 271 36.04 -29.22 -10.45
C GLN A 271 36.11 -29.60 -8.96
N GLY A 272 37.16 -29.25 -8.25
CA GLY A 272 37.31 -29.46 -6.82
C GLY A 272 36.59 -28.45 -5.94
N GLN A 273 36.06 -27.34 -6.50
CA GLN A 273 35.34 -26.31 -5.75
C GLN A 273 33.90 -26.75 -5.47
N GLY A 274 33.33 -26.22 -4.38
CA GLY A 274 31.87 -26.29 -4.09
C GLY A 274 31.04 -25.55 -5.12
N LEU A 275 29.71 -25.62 -5.00
CA LEU A 275 28.79 -24.95 -5.92
C LEU A 275 28.68 -23.44 -5.69
N GLY A 276 29.06 -22.96 -4.50
CA GLY A 276 28.98 -21.54 -4.14
C GLY A 276 27.55 -21.03 -3.88
N VAL A 277 26.55 -21.91 -3.85
CA VAL A 277 25.16 -21.53 -3.61
C VAL A 277 24.94 -21.06 -2.17
N THR A 278 24.10 -20.05 -2.00
CA THR A 278 23.59 -19.58 -0.70
C THR A 278 22.43 -20.47 -0.21
N SER A 279 21.92 -20.25 1.00
CA SER A 279 20.67 -20.88 1.44
C SER A 279 19.53 -20.49 0.51
N GLN A 280 18.57 -21.42 0.30
CA GLN A 280 17.40 -21.11 -0.50
C GLN A 280 16.70 -19.88 0.09
N PRO A 281 16.38 -18.85 -0.72
CA PRO A 281 15.66 -17.68 -0.23
C PRO A 281 14.35 -18.09 0.44
N GLU A 282 14.05 -17.49 1.58
CA GLU A 282 12.75 -17.64 2.23
C GLU A 282 11.65 -17.03 1.36
N ALA A 283 10.43 -17.53 1.53
CA ALA A 283 9.26 -16.90 0.91
C ALA A 283 9.14 -15.45 1.40
N ALA A 284 8.63 -14.56 0.54
CA ALA A 284 8.38 -13.19 0.94
C ALA A 284 7.47 -13.17 2.18
N PRO A 285 7.76 -12.34 3.19
CA PRO A 285 6.92 -12.24 4.38
C PRO A 285 5.50 -11.84 4.01
N LEU A 286 4.51 -12.51 4.60
CA LEU A 286 3.08 -12.26 4.30
C LEU A 286 2.65 -10.83 4.54
N TYR A 287 3.26 -10.13 5.51
CA TYR A 287 2.92 -8.74 5.81
C TYR A 287 3.20 -7.75 4.67
N ILE A 288 3.99 -8.15 3.67
CA ILE A 288 4.27 -7.30 2.49
C ILE A 288 3.08 -7.29 1.52
N ASP A 289 2.36 -8.40 1.40
CA ASP A 289 1.27 -8.56 0.43
C ASP A 289 0.14 -7.54 0.63
N ASP A 290 -0.18 -7.23 1.90
CA ASP A 290 -1.17 -6.20 2.25
C ASP A 290 -0.83 -4.83 1.64
N TYR A 291 0.40 -4.41 1.83
CA TYR A 291 0.85 -3.11 1.34
C TYR A 291 0.95 -3.09 -0.19
N LEU A 292 1.42 -4.17 -0.81
CA LEU A 292 1.54 -4.26 -2.26
C LEU A 292 0.18 -4.16 -2.97
N GLU A 293 -0.89 -4.65 -2.36
CA GLU A 293 -2.24 -4.48 -2.92
C GLU A 293 -2.64 -3.00 -3.01
N VAL A 294 -2.33 -2.22 -1.96
CA VAL A 294 -2.58 -0.76 -1.96
C VAL A 294 -1.75 -0.06 -3.03
N VAL A 295 -0.48 -0.44 -3.16
CA VAL A 295 0.42 0.08 -4.21
C VAL A 295 -0.16 -0.19 -5.60
N ILE A 296 -0.64 -1.42 -5.86
CA ILE A 296 -1.23 -1.78 -7.16
C ILE A 296 -2.47 -0.92 -7.43
N GLN A 297 -3.41 -0.83 -6.49
CA GLN A 297 -4.64 -0.06 -6.68
C GLN A 297 -4.37 1.44 -6.87
N GLU A 298 -3.39 2.00 -6.14
CA GLU A 298 -2.98 3.38 -6.33
C GLU A 298 -2.38 3.60 -7.72
N ILE A 299 -1.51 2.70 -8.18
CA ILE A 299 -0.90 2.80 -9.51
C ILE A 299 -1.96 2.66 -10.62
N GLU A 300 -2.89 1.74 -10.49
CA GLU A 300 -4.00 1.59 -11.45
C GLU A 300 -4.86 2.87 -11.53
N SER A 301 -5.19 3.46 -10.38
CA SER A 301 -6.09 4.62 -10.33
C SER A 301 -5.42 5.96 -10.68
N ARG A 302 -4.18 6.18 -10.24
CA ARG A 302 -3.48 7.47 -10.36
C ARG A 302 -2.54 7.56 -11.56
N TYR A 303 -1.95 6.43 -11.98
CA TYR A 303 -0.97 6.39 -13.07
C TYR A 303 -1.50 5.74 -14.34
N ASN A 304 -2.72 5.16 -14.27
CA ASN A 304 -3.37 4.44 -15.37
C ASN A 304 -2.51 3.31 -15.96
N ILE A 305 -1.73 2.63 -15.09
CA ILE A 305 -0.95 1.42 -15.40
C ILE A 305 -1.72 0.25 -14.83
N THR A 306 -2.13 -0.69 -15.67
CA THR A 306 -2.89 -1.87 -15.23
C THR A 306 -2.04 -2.83 -14.41
N ARG A 307 -2.67 -3.66 -13.57
CA ARG A 307 -1.99 -4.72 -12.80
C ARG A 307 -1.13 -5.64 -13.70
N ASP A 308 -1.66 -6.08 -14.85
CA ASP A 308 -0.90 -6.93 -15.80
C ASP A 308 0.31 -6.18 -16.35
N GLU A 309 0.16 -4.92 -16.69
CA GLU A 309 1.26 -4.09 -17.18
C GLU A 309 2.31 -3.84 -16.07
N LEU A 310 1.87 -3.57 -14.85
CA LEU A 310 2.76 -3.41 -13.69
C LEU A 310 3.55 -4.69 -13.41
N GLN A 311 2.92 -5.86 -13.48
CA GLN A 311 3.57 -7.16 -13.25
C GLN A 311 4.52 -7.60 -14.37
N ARG A 312 4.47 -6.95 -15.54
CA ARG A 312 5.28 -7.30 -16.72
C ARG A 312 6.22 -6.20 -17.16
N GLY A 313 5.98 -4.98 -16.68
CA GLY A 313 6.64 -3.77 -17.15
C GLY A 313 8.08 -3.60 -16.71
N GLY A 314 8.49 -4.22 -15.58
CA GLY A 314 9.82 -4.04 -15.02
C GLY A 314 10.02 -2.62 -14.47
N TYR A 315 8.99 -2.08 -13.84
CA TYR A 315 9.04 -0.78 -13.18
C TYR A 315 9.87 -0.84 -11.89
N ARG A 316 10.33 0.31 -11.46
CA ARG A 316 10.86 0.53 -10.10
C ARG A 316 9.92 1.51 -9.40
N VAL A 317 9.33 1.06 -8.29
CA VAL A 317 8.36 1.81 -7.51
C VAL A 317 8.96 2.12 -6.15
N THR A 318 9.09 3.40 -5.82
CA THR A 318 9.50 3.84 -4.47
C THR A 318 8.26 4.12 -3.64
N VAL A 319 8.21 3.60 -2.41
CA VAL A 319 7.04 3.66 -1.54
C VAL A 319 7.34 4.32 -0.19
N HIS A 320 6.26 4.79 0.48
CA HIS A 320 6.31 5.35 1.83
C HIS A 320 6.42 4.30 2.94
N MET A 321 6.32 3.00 2.61
CA MET A 321 6.36 1.91 3.59
C MET A 321 7.56 2.04 4.53
N ASP A 322 7.29 1.84 5.81
CA ASP A 322 8.27 1.58 6.85
C ASP A 322 8.16 0.08 7.18
N LEU A 323 9.21 -0.67 6.91
CA LEU A 323 9.21 -2.14 7.02
C LEU A 323 9.00 -2.61 8.46
N ASP A 324 9.56 -1.90 9.43
CA ASP A 324 9.43 -2.25 10.84
C ASP A 324 8.02 -1.97 11.34
N MET A 325 7.44 -0.82 10.99
CA MET A 325 6.05 -0.51 11.32
C MET A 325 5.07 -1.47 10.66
N GLN A 326 5.30 -1.82 9.39
CA GLN A 326 4.48 -2.78 8.64
C GLN A 326 4.50 -4.16 9.31
N LYS A 327 5.69 -4.61 9.71
CA LYS A 327 5.88 -5.86 10.42
C LYS A 327 5.19 -5.85 11.79
N GLN A 328 5.40 -4.79 12.59
CA GLN A 328 4.75 -4.66 13.90
C GLN A 328 3.23 -4.63 13.78
N ALA A 329 2.70 -3.88 12.81
CA ALA A 329 1.26 -3.84 12.57
C ALA A 329 0.69 -5.25 12.24
N TYR A 330 1.41 -6.02 11.42
CA TYR A 330 1.02 -7.40 11.10
C TYR A 330 1.07 -8.33 12.33
N GLU A 331 2.13 -8.25 13.13
CA GLU A 331 2.28 -9.05 14.35
C GLU A 331 1.15 -8.78 15.35
N HIS A 332 0.72 -7.52 15.48
CA HIS A 332 -0.42 -7.16 16.33
C HIS A 332 -1.76 -7.60 15.73
N VAL A 333 -1.98 -7.42 14.42
CA VAL A 333 -3.22 -7.84 13.75
C VAL A 333 -3.39 -9.37 13.78
N THR A 334 -2.33 -10.14 13.64
CA THR A 334 -2.39 -11.61 13.70
C THR A 334 -2.50 -12.18 15.12
N ASN A 335 -2.26 -11.34 16.16
CA ASN A 335 -2.35 -11.76 17.55
C ASN A 335 -3.81 -11.88 18.02
N THR A 336 -4.29 -13.12 18.15
CA THR A 336 -5.67 -13.42 18.53
C THR A 336 -6.08 -12.96 19.93
N ALA A 337 -5.14 -12.59 20.79
CA ALA A 337 -5.41 -12.14 22.16
C ALA A 337 -6.24 -10.84 22.25
N TYR A 338 -6.28 -10.05 21.19
CA TYR A 338 -7.04 -8.81 21.13
C TYR A 338 -8.53 -9.03 20.84
N TYR A 339 -8.90 -10.15 20.20
CA TYR A 339 -10.23 -10.31 19.63
C TYR A 339 -11.22 -10.98 20.61
N GLN A 340 -12.36 -10.34 20.79
CA GLN A 340 -13.48 -10.86 21.54
C GLN A 340 -14.70 -10.88 20.61
N ALA A 341 -14.90 -12.03 19.97
CA ALA A 341 -15.86 -12.24 18.91
C ALA A 341 -16.62 -13.55 19.09
N SER A 342 -17.63 -13.78 18.28
CA SER A 342 -18.45 -15.00 18.27
C SER A 342 -17.68 -16.23 17.80
N ASN A 343 -16.67 -16.05 16.94
CA ASN A 343 -15.82 -17.11 16.40
C ASN A 343 -14.44 -16.55 15.98
N ASP A 344 -13.55 -17.41 15.46
CA ASP A 344 -12.17 -17.10 15.10
C ASP A 344 -12.01 -16.48 13.70
N GLU A 345 -13.10 -16.29 12.93
CA GLU A 345 -13.09 -15.66 11.59
C GLU A 345 -13.13 -14.13 11.66
N VAL A 346 -12.93 -13.57 12.85
CA VAL A 346 -12.81 -12.13 13.05
C VAL A 346 -11.60 -11.58 12.30
N GLU A 347 -11.81 -10.45 11.62
CA GLU A 347 -10.80 -9.72 10.86
C GLU A 347 -10.45 -8.38 11.50
N ALA A 348 -9.28 -7.86 11.13
CA ALA A 348 -8.86 -6.55 11.57
C ALA A 348 -8.02 -5.85 10.50
N SER A 349 -8.03 -4.52 10.53
CA SER A 349 -7.21 -3.68 9.67
C SER A 349 -6.51 -2.60 10.49
N VAL A 350 -5.26 -2.34 10.16
CA VAL A 350 -4.47 -1.23 10.70
C VAL A 350 -3.88 -0.42 9.55
N VAL A 351 -4.05 0.90 9.61
CA VAL A 351 -3.46 1.84 8.67
C VAL A 351 -2.70 2.91 9.44
N ILE A 352 -1.43 3.14 9.11
CA ILE A 352 -0.58 4.18 9.70
C ILE A 352 -0.23 5.20 8.64
N VAL A 353 -0.59 6.46 8.89
CA VAL A 353 -0.36 7.60 7.98
C VAL A 353 0.63 8.56 8.63
N ASP A 354 1.67 8.93 7.91
CA ASP A 354 2.64 9.94 8.33
C ASP A 354 2.01 11.34 8.39
N LYS A 355 2.27 12.08 9.44
CA LYS A 355 1.73 13.43 9.63
C LYS A 355 2.09 14.37 8.48
N VAL A 356 3.36 14.41 8.12
CA VAL A 356 3.93 15.45 7.25
C VAL A 356 3.67 15.15 5.77
N THR A 357 3.94 13.91 5.37
CA THR A 357 3.88 13.50 3.95
C THR A 357 2.50 12.99 3.55
N ALA A 358 1.63 12.66 4.52
CA ALA A 358 0.45 11.85 4.34
C ALA A 358 0.74 10.46 3.69
N GLY A 359 2.01 10.03 3.75
CA GLY A 359 2.45 8.73 3.24
C GLY A 359 1.94 7.59 4.10
N LEU A 360 1.51 6.51 3.46
CA LEU A 360 1.11 5.28 4.14
C LEU A 360 2.37 4.55 4.64
N LYS A 361 2.63 4.58 5.95
CA LYS A 361 3.78 3.91 6.56
C LYS A 361 3.56 2.43 6.77
N ALA A 362 2.32 2.04 7.11
CA ALA A 362 1.92 0.66 7.23
C ALA A 362 0.45 0.50 6.85
N VAL A 363 0.13 -0.63 6.21
CA VAL A 363 -1.24 -1.02 5.87
C VAL A 363 -1.38 -2.53 6.02
N ILE A 364 -2.26 -2.96 6.92
CA ILE A 364 -2.67 -4.35 7.09
C ILE A 364 -4.16 -4.45 6.79
N GLY A 365 -4.52 -5.29 5.85
CA GLY A 365 -5.90 -5.46 5.38
C GLY A 365 -6.57 -6.76 5.82
N GLY A 366 -5.91 -7.56 6.65
CA GLY A 366 -6.48 -8.80 7.17
C GLY A 366 -5.48 -9.60 7.99
N ARG A 367 -5.96 -10.62 8.69
CA ARG A 367 -5.11 -11.48 9.52
C ARG A 367 -4.31 -12.49 8.70
N ASP A 368 -4.81 -12.88 7.55
CA ASP A 368 -4.22 -13.87 6.64
C ASP A 368 -4.32 -13.45 5.16
N TYR A 369 -4.38 -12.14 4.91
CA TYR A 369 -4.49 -11.60 3.55
C TYR A 369 -3.32 -12.02 2.68
N THR A 370 -3.63 -12.41 1.44
CA THR A 370 -2.66 -12.63 0.35
C THR A 370 -3.03 -11.79 -0.87
N ILE A 371 -2.04 -11.27 -1.55
CA ILE A 371 -2.22 -10.38 -2.69
C ILE A 371 -3.19 -10.97 -3.74
N GLY A 372 -4.18 -10.18 -4.14
CA GLY A 372 -5.21 -10.56 -5.10
C GLY A 372 -6.46 -11.21 -4.48
N GLN A 373 -6.55 -11.39 -3.19
CA GLN A 373 -7.80 -11.76 -2.52
C GLN A 373 -8.81 -10.62 -2.53
N ALA A 374 -10.11 -10.95 -2.43
CA ALA A 374 -11.20 -9.98 -2.61
C ALA A 374 -11.39 -9.03 -1.41
N HIS A 375 -11.07 -9.47 -0.19
CA HIS A 375 -11.38 -8.75 1.04
C HIS A 375 -10.13 -8.21 1.73
N HIS A 376 -9.59 -7.10 1.21
CA HIS A 376 -8.56 -6.32 1.88
C HIS A 376 -9.24 -5.25 2.74
N GLN A 377 -9.36 -5.48 4.05
CA GLN A 377 -10.20 -4.66 4.94
C GLN A 377 -9.80 -3.18 5.00
N ALA A 378 -8.53 -2.85 4.80
CA ALA A 378 -8.10 -1.46 4.72
C ALA A 378 -8.68 -0.68 3.52
N LEU A 379 -9.16 -1.40 2.49
CA LEU A 379 -9.72 -0.86 1.24
C LEU A 379 -11.23 -1.14 1.09
N VAL A 380 -11.82 -1.93 1.99
CA VAL A 380 -13.26 -2.18 2.05
C VAL A 380 -13.93 -1.14 2.93
N THR A 381 -15.15 -0.74 2.56
CA THR A 381 -15.92 0.27 3.31
C THR A 381 -16.66 -0.35 4.49
N HIS A 382 -16.52 0.26 5.66
CA HIS A 382 -17.19 -0.13 6.90
C HIS A 382 -17.94 1.07 7.48
N GLN A 383 -19.00 0.84 8.26
CA GLN A 383 -19.70 1.92 8.92
C GLN A 383 -18.84 2.53 10.02
N PRO A 384 -18.56 3.84 9.97
CA PRO A 384 -17.59 4.48 10.87
C PRO A 384 -18.11 4.61 12.32
N GLY A 385 -19.42 4.49 12.54
CA GLY A 385 -20.02 4.73 13.83
C GLY A 385 -19.64 6.11 14.38
N SER A 386 -19.40 6.19 15.69
CA SER A 386 -19.08 7.46 16.34
C SER A 386 -17.73 8.11 15.94
N THR A 387 -16.89 7.45 15.12
CA THR A 387 -15.69 8.11 14.57
C THR A 387 -16.03 9.23 13.58
N ILE A 388 -17.26 9.26 13.05
CA ILE A 388 -17.70 10.34 12.17
C ILE A 388 -17.94 11.68 12.91
N LYS A 389 -18.22 11.63 14.23
CA LYS A 389 -18.67 12.79 15.03
C LYS A 389 -17.71 13.98 14.97
N PRO A 390 -16.40 13.83 15.16
CA PRO A 390 -15.48 14.96 15.01
C PRO A 390 -15.55 15.59 13.62
N LEU A 391 -15.58 14.75 12.57
CA LEU A 391 -15.48 15.18 11.18
C LEU A 391 -16.75 15.89 10.66
N ALA A 392 -17.93 15.36 11.00
CA ALA A 392 -19.21 15.84 10.47
C ALA A 392 -19.97 16.77 11.41
N VAL A 393 -19.71 16.73 12.73
CA VAL A 393 -20.54 17.41 13.72
C VAL A 393 -19.73 18.42 14.54
N TYR A 394 -18.78 17.98 15.36
CA TYR A 394 -18.16 18.82 16.38
C TYR A 394 -17.24 19.88 15.78
N THR A 395 -16.31 19.51 14.88
CA THR A 395 -15.42 20.50 14.25
C THR A 395 -16.21 21.49 13.37
N PRO A 396 -17.17 21.02 12.49
CA PRO A 396 -18.08 21.93 11.80
C PRO A 396 -18.89 22.87 12.70
N ALA A 397 -19.26 22.42 13.91
CA ALA A 397 -19.92 23.29 14.89
C ALA A 397 -18.99 24.39 15.42
N LEU A 398 -17.72 24.08 15.68
CA LEU A 398 -16.74 25.10 16.06
C LEU A 398 -16.59 26.16 14.96
N GLU A 399 -16.57 25.76 13.69
CA GLU A 399 -16.55 26.66 12.53
C GLU A 399 -17.82 27.55 12.41
N LYS A 400 -18.93 27.10 13.02
CA LYS A 400 -20.19 27.86 13.09
C LYS A 400 -20.31 28.73 14.34
N GLY A 401 -19.24 28.85 15.15
CA GLY A 401 -19.16 29.73 16.30
C GLY A 401 -19.52 29.08 17.64
N TYR A 402 -19.70 27.74 17.67
CA TYR A 402 -19.71 27.04 18.95
C TYR A 402 -18.32 27.05 19.58
N HIS A 403 -18.27 26.97 20.90
CA HIS A 403 -17.03 26.86 21.67
C HIS A 403 -17.00 25.49 22.37
N PRO A 404 -15.82 24.90 22.65
CA PRO A 404 -15.75 23.63 23.39
C PRO A 404 -16.55 23.56 24.67
N TYR A 405 -16.78 24.70 25.31
CA TYR A 405 -17.61 24.82 26.54
C TYR A 405 -19.06 25.27 26.25
N SER A 406 -19.50 25.38 25.01
CA SER A 406 -20.91 25.58 24.69
C SER A 406 -21.76 24.46 25.27
N LEU A 407 -22.84 24.80 25.96
CA LEU A 407 -23.74 23.82 26.55
C LEU A 407 -24.61 23.16 25.50
N LEU A 408 -24.64 21.85 25.53
CA LEU A 408 -25.49 20.98 24.73
C LEU A 408 -26.43 20.22 25.65
N ASN A 409 -27.70 20.12 25.25
CA ASN A 409 -28.69 19.42 26.06
C ASN A 409 -28.68 17.91 25.74
N ASP A 410 -28.25 17.10 26.73
CA ASP A 410 -28.21 15.64 26.70
C ASP A 410 -29.50 15.05 27.25
N GLU A 411 -30.54 14.99 26.43
CA GLU A 411 -31.82 14.37 26.76
C GLU A 411 -32.25 13.49 25.58
N GLN A 412 -33.08 12.47 25.85
CA GLN A 412 -33.72 11.71 24.78
C GLN A 412 -34.61 12.62 23.95
N LYS A 413 -34.37 12.66 22.64
CA LYS A 413 -35.10 13.48 21.68
C LYS A 413 -35.64 12.67 20.53
N ASP A 414 -36.79 13.10 20.03
CA ASP A 414 -37.38 12.61 18.79
C ASP A 414 -37.33 13.70 17.72
N PHE A 415 -36.84 13.32 16.54
CA PHE A 415 -36.77 14.20 15.37
C PHE A 415 -37.65 13.63 14.27
N ASP A 416 -38.90 14.00 14.25
CA ASP A 416 -39.88 13.55 13.25
C ASP A 416 -39.98 12.03 13.09
N GLY A 417 -39.95 11.29 14.23
CA GLY A 417 -39.99 9.83 14.27
C GLY A 417 -38.62 9.14 14.35
N TYR A 418 -37.51 9.90 14.30
CA TYR A 418 -36.20 9.41 14.59
C TYR A 418 -35.82 9.65 16.04
N THR A 419 -36.07 8.66 16.90
CA THR A 419 -35.75 8.74 18.33
C THR A 419 -34.30 8.37 18.61
N VAL A 420 -33.52 9.31 19.18
CA VAL A 420 -32.11 9.14 19.50
C VAL A 420 -31.91 8.81 20.96
N ARG A 421 -31.04 7.84 21.27
CA ARG A 421 -30.67 7.41 22.62
C ARG A 421 -29.15 7.31 22.74
N ASN A 422 -28.65 7.62 23.95
CA ASN A 422 -27.27 7.32 24.32
C ASN A 422 -27.06 5.81 24.45
N ALA A 423 -25.83 5.35 24.17
CA ALA A 423 -25.50 3.93 24.19
C ALA A 423 -25.76 3.24 25.56
N ASN A 424 -25.61 3.99 26.66
CA ASN A 424 -25.83 3.54 28.05
C ASN A 424 -27.23 3.89 28.57
N ASN A 425 -28.10 4.54 27.77
CA ASN A 425 -29.40 5.08 28.15
C ASN A 425 -29.35 6.07 29.34
N GLN A 426 -28.20 6.73 29.57
CA GLN A 426 -28.04 7.76 30.63
C GLN A 426 -28.01 9.14 29.98
N TYR A 427 -28.57 10.14 30.71
CA TYR A 427 -28.72 11.51 30.25
C TYR A 427 -28.33 12.46 31.37
N GLU A 428 -27.60 13.54 31.06
CA GLU A 428 -26.98 14.43 32.04
C GLU A 428 -27.50 15.87 31.97
N GLY A 429 -28.47 16.16 31.09
CA GLY A 429 -28.98 17.50 30.88
C GLY A 429 -28.00 18.39 30.12
N ASP A 430 -27.76 19.59 30.59
CA ASP A 430 -26.87 20.55 29.91
C ASP A 430 -25.40 20.28 30.25
N ILE A 431 -24.66 19.72 29.24
CA ILE A 431 -23.24 19.42 29.36
C ILE A 431 -22.41 20.21 28.35
N PRO A 432 -21.14 20.53 28.65
CA PRO A 432 -20.24 21.15 27.68
C PRO A 432 -20.05 20.29 26.42
N LEU A 433 -19.86 20.92 25.24
CA LEU A 433 -19.58 20.26 23.98
C LEU A 433 -18.39 19.29 24.07
N VAL A 434 -17.33 19.70 24.79
CA VAL A 434 -16.15 18.86 25.02
C VAL A 434 -16.52 17.55 25.74
N GLU A 435 -17.33 17.62 26.80
CA GLU A 435 -17.76 16.42 27.55
C GLU A 435 -18.66 15.51 26.68
N ALA A 436 -19.54 16.12 25.89
CA ALA A 436 -20.38 15.40 24.96
C ALA A 436 -19.56 14.59 23.91
N LEU A 437 -18.41 15.13 23.46
CA LEU A 437 -17.48 14.42 22.58
C LEU A 437 -16.66 13.35 23.33
N VAL A 438 -16.16 13.67 24.51
CA VAL A 438 -15.35 12.78 25.39
C VAL A 438 -16.12 11.49 25.69
N GLU A 439 -17.39 11.64 26.11
CA GLU A 439 -18.28 10.51 26.42
C GLU A 439 -19.01 9.95 25.17
N SER A 440 -18.77 10.56 24.01
CA SER A 440 -19.37 10.13 22.75
C SER A 440 -20.91 10.08 22.76
N LYS A 441 -21.58 11.05 23.44
CA LYS A 441 -23.03 11.13 23.52
C LYS A 441 -23.67 11.18 22.14
N ASN A 442 -24.77 10.44 21.95
CA ASN A 442 -25.48 10.39 20.66
C ASN A 442 -26.51 11.53 20.56
N THR A 443 -27.25 11.81 21.63
CA THR A 443 -28.31 12.82 21.68
C THR A 443 -27.79 14.20 21.36
N THR A 444 -26.67 14.59 21.99
CA THR A 444 -25.99 15.86 21.73
C THR A 444 -25.43 15.96 20.31
N ALA A 445 -24.82 14.87 19.81
CA ALA A 445 -24.27 14.85 18.45
C ALA A 445 -25.37 15.06 17.40
N VAL A 446 -26.49 14.35 17.50
CA VAL A 446 -27.60 14.50 16.54
C VAL A 446 -28.28 15.86 16.69
N SER A 447 -28.49 16.34 17.93
CA SER A 447 -29.05 17.66 18.16
C SER A 447 -28.18 18.77 17.57
N LEU A 448 -26.87 18.69 17.77
CA LEU A 448 -25.91 19.65 17.24
C LEU A 448 -25.84 19.59 15.71
N PHE A 449 -25.83 18.37 15.13
CA PHE A 449 -25.85 18.16 13.68
C PHE A 449 -27.09 18.76 13.04
N ASN A 450 -28.24 18.56 13.67
CA ASN A 450 -29.49 19.19 13.23
C ASN A 450 -29.44 20.73 13.31
N ALA A 451 -28.83 21.27 14.36
CA ALA A 451 -28.70 22.72 14.56
C ALA A 451 -27.74 23.39 13.56
N ILE A 452 -26.62 22.77 13.21
CA ILE A 452 -25.68 23.30 12.19
C ILE A 452 -26.15 23.02 10.77
N GLY A 453 -27.09 22.08 10.60
CA GLY A 453 -27.65 21.65 9.32
C GLY A 453 -26.95 20.47 8.70
N ILE A 454 -27.71 19.50 8.20
CA ILE A 454 -27.22 18.25 7.57
C ILE A 454 -26.24 18.56 6.43
N GLU A 455 -26.61 19.51 5.55
CA GLU A 455 -25.78 19.89 4.40
C GLU A 455 -24.42 20.47 4.81
N THR A 456 -24.34 21.18 5.96
CA THR A 456 -23.04 21.64 6.50
C THR A 456 -22.13 20.44 6.79
N GLY A 457 -22.60 19.45 7.53
CA GLY A 457 -21.78 18.27 7.83
C GLY A 457 -21.37 17.49 6.56
N LYS A 458 -22.30 17.34 5.59
CA LYS A 458 -21.99 16.71 4.30
C LYS A 458 -20.94 17.50 3.49
N GLU A 459 -20.96 18.82 3.55
CA GLU A 459 -19.96 19.68 2.91
C GLU A 459 -18.56 19.41 3.48
N TYR A 460 -18.41 19.37 4.81
CA TYR A 460 -17.14 19.05 5.45
C TYR A 460 -16.66 17.62 5.15
N LEU A 461 -17.57 16.63 5.17
CA LEU A 461 -17.24 15.28 4.74
C LEU A 461 -16.75 15.24 3.28
N ASN A 462 -17.42 15.97 2.37
CA ASN A 462 -17.00 16.04 0.98
C ASN A 462 -15.60 16.67 0.81
N ARG A 463 -15.29 17.73 1.58
CA ARG A 463 -13.95 18.36 1.59
C ARG A 463 -12.86 17.43 2.14
N LEU A 464 -13.25 16.45 2.96
CA LEU A 464 -12.38 15.37 3.46
C LEU A 464 -12.34 14.14 2.54
N ASN A 465 -12.89 14.23 1.32
CA ASN A 465 -13.04 13.10 0.38
C ASN A 465 -13.87 11.92 0.96
N LEU A 466 -14.80 12.23 1.89
CA LEU A 466 -15.74 11.31 2.55
C LEU A 466 -17.18 11.60 2.12
N SER A 467 -17.43 11.80 0.83
CA SER A 467 -18.77 12.12 0.34
C SER A 467 -19.77 10.99 0.63
N THR A 468 -21.00 11.37 0.98
CA THR A 468 -22.10 10.42 1.17
C THR A 468 -23.34 10.84 0.38
N LYS A 469 -24.13 9.85 -0.04
CA LYS A 469 -25.45 10.05 -0.68
C LYS A 469 -26.59 10.03 0.34
N ASP A 470 -26.30 9.72 1.60
CA ASP A 470 -27.30 9.68 2.66
C ASP A 470 -27.78 11.09 3.01
N ASP A 471 -29.07 11.22 3.36
CA ASP A 471 -29.76 12.48 3.65
C ASP A 471 -30.56 12.35 4.95
N GLY A 472 -29.85 12.26 6.09
CA GLY A 472 -30.53 12.11 7.36
C GLY A 472 -29.65 12.35 8.58
N LEU A 473 -30.28 12.52 9.74
CA LEU A 473 -29.60 12.75 11.00
C LEU A 473 -28.73 11.55 11.46
N ALA A 474 -28.96 10.36 10.91
CA ALA A 474 -28.15 9.17 11.19
C ALA A 474 -26.69 9.34 10.77
N ILE A 475 -26.39 10.23 9.82
CA ILE A 475 -25.02 10.61 9.42
C ILE A 475 -24.21 11.04 10.63
N ALA A 476 -24.80 11.79 11.57
CA ALA A 476 -24.12 12.24 12.80
C ALA A 476 -23.57 11.10 13.66
N LEU A 477 -24.09 9.90 13.52
CA LEU A 477 -23.72 8.69 14.26
C LEU A 477 -22.98 7.66 13.40
N GLY A 478 -22.71 7.99 12.14
CA GLY A 478 -22.06 7.08 11.18
C GLY A 478 -22.97 6.00 10.63
N GLY A 479 -24.29 6.17 10.73
CA GLY A 479 -25.28 5.32 10.07
C GLY A 479 -25.37 5.65 8.58
N LEU A 480 -24.47 5.09 7.80
CA LEU A 480 -24.31 5.34 6.37
C LEU A 480 -24.65 4.10 5.54
N SER A 481 -25.13 4.29 4.33
CA SER A 481 -25.44 3.20 3.41
C SER A 481 -24.20 2.45 2.92
N SER A 482 -23.05 3.12 2.75
CA SER A 482 -21.81 2.53 2.26
C SER A 482 -20.63 2.60 3.24
N GLY A 483 -20.58 3.56 4.15
CA GLY A 483 -19.43 3.75 5.05
C GLY A 483 -18.14 4.21 4.36
N TYR A 484 -17.00 4.05 5.06
CA TYR A 484 -15.66 4.48 4.59
C TYR A 484 -14.61 3.43 4.88
N THR A 485 -13.51 3.46 4.10
CA THR A 485 -12.38 2.56 4.31
C THR A 485 -11.49 3.03 5.47
N PRO A 486 -10.73 2.12 6.14
CA PRO A 486 -9.72 2.49 7.12
C PRO A 486 -8.69 3.50 6.59
N VAL A 487 -8.26 3.37 5.33
CA VAL A 487 -7.38 4.35 4.67
C VAL A 487 -8.03 5.73 4.60
N GLN A 488 -9.29 5.82 4.17
CA GLN A 488 -10.01 7.10 4.11
C GLN A 488 -10.17 7.74 5.49
N MET A 489 -10.49 6.94 6.51
CA MET A 489 -10.66 7.44 7.87
C MET A 489 -9.33 7.94 8.48
N ALA A 490 -8.23 7.20 8.29
CA ALA A 490 -6.90 7.64 8.71
C ALA A 490 -6.52 8.97 8.03
N THR A 491 -6.72 9.05 6.72
CA THR A 491 -6.41 10.25 5.92
C THR A 491 -7.22 11.47 6.38
N ALA A 492 -8.52 11.28 6.62
CA ALA A 492 -9.40 12.37 7.09
C ALA A 492 -8.98 12.88 8.47
N TYR A 493 -8.64 11.99 9.41
CA TYR A 493 -8.19 12.38 10.74
C TYR A 493 -6.80 13.03 10.75
N ASN A 494 -5.93 12.68 9.79
CA ASN A 494 -4.61 13.31 9.65
C ASN A 494 -4.69 14.84 9.45
N THR A 495 -5.84 15.34 8.99
CA THR A 495 -6.15 16.76 8.87
C THR A 495 -5.99 17.51 10.20
N TYR A 496 -6.31 16.89 11.34
CA TYR A 496 -6.15 17.51 12.66
C TYR A 496 -4.67 17.72 13.06
N LEU A 497 -3.78 16.83 12.61
CA LEU A 497 -2.34 16.97 12.83
C LEU A 497 -1.69 18.03 11.91
N ASN A 498 -2.39 18.38 10.82
CA ASN A 498 -1.90 19.29 9.78
C ASN A 498 -2.64 20.63 9.77
N GLU A 499 -2.93 21.19 10.94
CA GLU A 499 -3.52 22.54 11.08
C GLU A 499 -4.84 22.69 10.27
N GLY A 500 -5.62 21.63 10.13
CA GLY A 500 -6.86 21.60 9.37
C GLY A 500 -6.72 21.41 7.85
N VAL A 501 -5.50 21.16 7.36
CA VAL A 501 -5.23 20.88 5.94
C VAL A 501 -5.41 19.39 5.66
N TYR A 502 -6.34 19.06 4.77
CA TYR A 502 -6.47 17.72 4.20
C TYR A 502 -5.46 17.52 3.08
N ARG A 503 -4.80 16.37 3.08
CA ARG A 503 -3.93 15.91 2.01
C ARG A 503 -4.26 14.45 1.71
N ASP A 504 -4.39 14.10 0.41
CA ASP A 504 -4.57 12.71 0.01
C ASP A 504 -3.39 11.84 0.48
N SER A 505 -3.69 10.70 1.09
CA SER A 505 -2.66 9.72 1.43
C SER A 505 -2.15 8.99 0.18
N SER A 506 -0.90 8.55 0.24
CA SER A 506 -0.24 7.84 -0.85
C SER A 506 0.67 6.74 -0.33
N ALA A 507 0.63 5.56 -0.97
CA ALA A 507 1.63 4.52 -0.78
C ALA A 507 2.86 4.76 -1.67
N VAL A 508 2.66 5.36 -2.86
CA VAL A 508 3.66 5.52 -3.91
C VAL A 508 4.28 6.92 -3.86
N ILE A 509 5.61 6.98 -3.86
CA ILE A 509 6.38 8.22 -3.96
C ILE A 509 6.75 8.51 -5.41
N SER A 510 7.27 7.49 -6.11
CA SER A 510 7.71 7.64 -7.50
C SER A 510 7.71 6.31 -8.24
N ILE A 511 7.56 6.39 -9.56
CA ILE A 511 7.65 5.24 -10.46
C ILE A 511 8.63 5.60 -11.58
N THR A 512 9.53 4.67 -11.91
CA THR A 512 10.33 4.74 -13.14
C THR A 512 10.06 3.51 -14.00
N ASP A 513 10.11 3.68 -15.32
CA ASP A 513 10.03 2.55 -16.25
C ASP A 513 11.34 1.73 -16.24
N ARG A 514 11.37 0.64 -17.01
CA ARG A 514 12.55 -0.23 -17.17
C ARG A 514 13.80 0.46 -17.73
N ASN A 515 13.65 1.65 -18.32
CA ASN A 515 14.76 2.45 -18.87
C ASN A 515 15.20 3.56 -17.91
N GLY A 516 14.61 3.62 -16.70
CA GLY A 516 14.88 4.65 -15.70
C GLY A 516 14.17 5.99 -15.96
N VAL A 517 13.20 6.03 -16.88
CA VAL A 517 12.42 7.23 -17.16
C VAL A 517 11.32 7.37 -16.12
N ALA A 518 11.27 8.52 -15.44
CA ALA A 518 10.24 8.81 -14.45
C ALA A 518 8.85 8.91 -15.10
N ILE A 519 7.87 8.29 -14.46
CA ILE A 519 6.45 8.39 -14.81
C ILE A 519 5.83 9.46 -13.92
N SER A 520 5.18 10.45 -14.54
CA SER A 520 4.55 11.56 -13.82
C SER A 520 3.39 11.07 -12.96
N SER A 521 3.37 11.47 -11.68
CA SER A 521 2.23 11.32 -10.79
C SER A 521 1.21 12.42 -11.00
N ILE A 522 -0.03 12.16 -10.58
CA ILE A 522 -0.98 13.22 -10.28
C ILE A 522 -0.56 13.78 -8.92
N GLU A 523 -0.26 15.09 -8.85
CA GLU A 523 0.09 15.76 -7.60
C GLU A 523 -1.04 15.59 -6.57
N PRO A 524 -0.72 15.30 -5.29
CA PRO A 524 -1.71 15.18 -4.25
C PRO A 524 -2.45 16.49 -4.04
N THR A 525 -3.77 16.41 -3.84
CA THR A 525 -4.60 17.58 -3.58
C THR A 525 -4.42 18.00 -2.12
N GLU A 526 -4.15 19.30 -1.89
CA GLU A 526 -4.16 19.90 -0.56
C GLU A 526 -5.35 20.85 -0.44
N THR A 527 -6.13 20.70 0.63
CA THR A 527 -7.31 21.52 0.86
C THR A 527 -7.40 21.93 2.33
N GLN A 528 -7.48 23.24 2.61
CA GLN A 528 -7.82 23.71 3.96
C GLN A 528 -9.27 23.36 4.24
N VAL A 529 -9.54 22.41 5.11
CA VAL A 529 -10.87 21.94 5.47
C VAL A 529 -11.39 22.64 6.71
N PHE A 530 -10.59 22.69 7.77
CA PHE A 530 -10.89 23.34 9.03
C PHE A 530 -9.97 24.52 9.29
N GLU A 531 -10.43 25.53 10.02
CA GLU A 531 -9.55 26.56 10.54
C GLU A 531 -8.56 25.96 11.57
N LYS A 532 -7.36 26.55 11.66
CA LYS A 532 -6.32 26.05 12.58
C LYS A 532 -6.79 25.95 14.02
N GLN A 533 -7.57 26.93 14.49
CA GLN A 533 -8.09 26.97 15.85
C GLN A 533 -9.09 25.83 16.09
N SER A 534 -9.99 25.59 15.15
CA SER A 534 -11.00 24.53 15.26
C SER A 534 -10.34 23.15 15.23
N ALA A 535 -9.32 22.95 14.36
CA ALA A 535 -8.55 21.71 14.31
C ALA A 535 -7.79 21.47 15.63
N TRP A 536 -7.15 22.51 16.16
CA TRP A 536 -6.43 22.44 17.44
C TRP A 536 -7.34 22.15 18.62
N TYR A 537 -8.47 22.85 18.73
CA TYR A 537 -9.46 22.55 19.78
C TYR A 537 -9.99 21.12 19.67
N THR A 538 -10.26 20.64 18.44
CA THR A 538 -10.70 19.27 18.25
C THR A 538 -9.63 18.27 18.66
N LEU A 539 -8.36 18.51 18.33
CA LEU A 539 -7.24 17.66 18.75
C LEU A 539 -7.15 17.58 20.28
N ASN A 540 -7.22 18.73 21.00
CA ASN A 540 -7.20 18.74 22.47
C ASN A 540 -8.43 18.02 23.07
N MET A 541 -9.61 18.17 22.47
CA MET A 541 -10.79 17.41 22.91
C MET A 541 -10.61 15.91 22.69
N LEU A 542 -9.94 15.49 21.59
CA LEU A 542 -9.64 14.08 21.28
C LEU A 542 -8.55 13.51 22.22
N GLU A 543 -7.62 14.31 22.75
CA GLU A 543 -6.72 13.88 23.84
C GLU A 543 -7.53 13.50 25.07
N ARG A 544 -8.54 14.29 25.44
CA ARG A 544 -9.42 13.99 26.58
C ARG A 544 -10.28 12.73 26.35
N VAL A 545 -10.63 12.38 25.12
CA VAL A 545 -11.27 11.07 24.84
C VAL A 545 -10.37 9.91 25.26
N VAL A 546 -9.04 10.07 25.15
CA VAL A 546 -8.07 9.03 25.52
C VAL A 546 -7.71 9.04 26.99
N THR A 547 -7.71 10.20 27.65
CA THR A 547 -7.38 10.31 29.09
C THR A 547 -8.59 10.03 29.98
N ASP A 548 -9.73 10.62 29.67
CA ASP A 548 -10.90 10.66 30.56
C ASP A 548 -12.13 9.93 29.96
N GLY A 549 -12.13 9.69 28.64
CA GLY A 549 -13.32 9.29 27.90
C GLY A 549 -13.35 7.81 27.47
N THR A 550 -14.00 7.59 26.34
CA THR A 550 -14.28 6.23 25.80
C THR A 550 -13.05 5.43 25.41
N ALA A 551 -11.88 6.05 25.26
CA ALA A 551 -10.60 5.40 24.97
C ALA A 551 -9.62 5.40 26.15
N SER A 552 -10.07 5.68 27.39
CA SER A 552 -9.19 5.73 28.58
C SER A 552 -8.72 4.35 29.07
N SER A 553 -9.31 3.26 28.55
CA SER A 553 -8.84 1.90 28.84
C SER A 553 -7.47 1.63 28.22
N TYR A 554 -6.67 0.82 28.93
CA TYR A 554 -5.31 0.44 28.59
C TYR A 554 -4.31 1.62 28.61
N ASP A 555 -3.10 1.34 29.06
CA ASP A 555 -2.06 2.35 29.21
C ASP A 555 -1.29 2.58 27.91
N TYR A 556 -0.92 3.84 27.69
CA TYR A 556 0.06 4.27 26.69
C TYR A 556 0.82 5.49 27.24
N ALA A 557 2.13 5.41 27.22
CA ALA A 557 2.97 6.43 27.86
C ALA A 557 3.24 7.69 27.01
N GLY A 558 2.87 7.68 25.73
CA GLY A 558 3.06 8.80 24.80
C GLY A 558 1.85 9.72 24.69
N ALA A 559 2.01 10.84 23.98
CA ALA A 559 0.88 11.68 23.61
C ALA A 559 -0.03 10.95 22.61
N LEU A 560 -1.32 10.90 22.92
CA LEU A 560 -2.32 10.24 22.08
C LEU A 560 -3.66 10.97 22.19
N ALA A 561 -4.16 11.41 21.07
CA ALA A 561 -5.54 11.82 20.88
C ALA A 561 -6.29 10.74 20.09
N GLY A 562 -7.61 10.68 20.14
CA GLY A 562 -8.30 9.69 19.32
C GLY A 562 -9.81 9.66 19.51
N LYS A 563 -10.44 8.83 18.69
CA LYS A 563 -11.91 8.63 18.74
C LYS A 563 -12.27 7.16 18.53
N THR A 564 -13.12 6.68 19.42
CA THR A 564 -13.74 5.35 19.32
C THR A 564 -14.99 5.39 18.47
N GLY A 565 -15.27 4.28 17.78
CA GLY A 565 -16.52 4.03 17.07
C GLY A 565 -16.98 2.60 17.22
N SER A 566 -18.27 2.40 17.39
CA SER A 566 -18.88 1.07 17.36
C SER A 566 -20.21 1.16 16.64
N THR A 567 -20.53 0.15 15.83
CA THR A 567 -21.83 0.00 15.19
C THR A 567 -22.54 -1.22 15.80
N GLN A 568 -23.84 -1.07 16.05
CA GLN A 568 -24.63 -2.15 16.60
C GLN A 568 -24.84 -3.24 15.56
N HIS A 569 -24.83 -4.50 16.02
CA HIS A 569 -25.24 -5.63 15.18
C HIS A 569 -26.73 -5.57 14.88
N ALA A 570 -27.11 -5.92 13.64
CA ALA A 570 -28.50 -5.71 13.17
C ALA A 570 -29.51 -6.63 13.87
N THR A 571 -29.12 -7.85 14.20
CA THR A 571 -30.03 -8.92 14.69
C THR A 571 -29.66 -9.44 16.07
N VAL A 572 -28.40 -9.37 16.50
CA VAL A 572 -27.95 -9.86 17.81
C VAL A 572 -27.89 -8.69 18.79
N GLU A 573 -28.79 -8.68 19.78
CA GLU A 573 -28.87 -7.62 20.77
C GLU A 573 -27.60 -7.53 21.64
N GLY A 574 -27.08 -6.33 21.80
CA GLY A 574 -25.86 -6.07 22.59
C GLY A 574 -24.56 -6.42 21.87
N ALA A 575 -24.62 -7.02 20.69
CA ALA A 575 -23.44 -7.31 19.86
C ALA A 575 -23.02 -6.09 19.01
N THR A 576 -21.75 -6.09 18.64
CA THR A 576 -21.14 -5.06 17.79
C THR A 576 -20.81 -5.65 16.41
N LYS A 577 -21.05 -4.88 15.36
CA LYS A 577 -20.67 -5.23 13.99
C LYS A 577 -19.27 -4.73 13.67
N ASP A 578 -19.03 -3.41 13.80
CA ASP A 578 -17.76 -2.76 13.52
C ASP A 578 -17.21 -2.12 14.79
N ALA A 579 -15.96 -2.31 15.11
CA ALA A 579 -15.25 -1.68 16.21
C ALA A 579 -14.07 -0.88 15.69
N TRP A 580 -14.04 0.43 15.99
CA TRP A 580 -13.05 1.38 15.50
C TRP A 580 -12.31 2.08 16.61
N PHE A 581 -11.03 2.38 16.34
CA PHE A 581 -10.30 3.42 17.03
C PHE A 581 -9.41 4.16 16.04
N ILE A 582 -9.57 5.49 15.96
CA ILE A 582 -8.66 6.34 15.21
C ILE A 582 -7.79 7.08 16.23
N GLY A 583 -6.52 6.71 16.30
CA GLY A 583 -5.53 7.30 17.18
C GLY A 583 -4.65 8.31 16.43
N LEU A 584 -4.31 9.40 17.10
CA LEU A 584 -3.44 10.46 16.60
C LEU A 584 -2.28 10.62 17.58
N THR A 585 -1.07 10.38 17.12
CA THR A 585 0.15 10.74 17.82
C THR A 585 0.72 12.04 17.22
N PRO A 586 1.71 12.68 17.83
CA PRO A 586 2.36 13.85 17.22
C PRO A 586 2.96 13.59 15.83
N ASP A 587 3.23 12.32 15.44
CA ASP A 587 3.91 11.95 14.22
C ASP A 587 3.05 11.14 13.24
N PHE A 588 2.03 10.43 13.73
CA PHE A 588 1.25 9.48 12.94
C PHE A 588 -0.23 9.50 13.27
N THR A 589 -1.06 9.22 12.26
CA THR A 589 -2.46 8.83 12.44
C THR A 589 -2.58 7.31 12.26
N VAL A 590 -3.23 6.64 13.20
CA VAL A 590 -3.45 5.19 13.17
C VAL A 590 -4.95 4.91 13.14
N SER A 591 -5.43 4.25 12.08
CA SER A 591 -6.81 3.75 11.98
C SER A 591 -6.81 2.26 12.23
N THR A 592 -7.52 1.82 13.27
CA THR A 592 -7.75 0.40 13.57
C THR A 592 -9.23 0.08 13.44
N TRP A 593 -9.55 -0.94 12.65
CA TRP A 593 -10.87 -1.52 12.51
C TRP A 593 -10.82 -3.01 12.88
N ILE A 594 -11.87 -3.50 13.56
CA ILE A 594 -12.07 -4.91 13.87
C ILE A 594 -13.54 -5.26 13.55
N GLY A 595 -13.75 -6.38 12.87
CA GLY A 595 -15.08 -6.85 12.46
C GLY A 595 -15.02 -8.19 11.76
N PHE A 596 -15.93 -8.41 10.83
CA PHE A 596 -15.99 -9.61 9.99
C PHE A 596 -16.19 -9.23 8.53
N ASP A 597 -15.76 -10.09 7.61
CA ASP A 597 -16.05 -9.95 6.17
C ASP A 597 -17.54 -9.84 5.89
N GLN A 598 -18.32 -10.65 6.58
CA GLN A 598 -19.76 -10.64 6.58
C GLN A 598 -20.27 -10.74 8.02
N SER A 599 -21.18 -9.84 8.40
CA SER A 599 -21.79 -9.83 9.73
C SER A 599 -23.18 -10.46 9.64
N ASP A 600 -23.37 -11.54 10.37
CA ASP A 600 -24.63 -12.28 10.50
C ASP A 600 -24.78 -12.85 11.92
N ASP A 601 -25.80 -13.68 12.18
CA ASP A 601 -26.10 -14.22 13.52
C ASP A 601 -24.96 -15.08 14.11
N ALA A 602 -23.97 -15.50 13.29
CA ALA A 602 -22.79 -16.26 13.71
C ALA A 602 -21.51 -15.40 13.76
N HIS A 603 -21.49 -14.23 13.13
CA HIS A 603 -20.32 -13.38 12.94
C HIS A 603 -20.53 -11.99 13.52
N TYR A 604 -20.22 -11.81 14.80
CA TYR A 604 -20.35 -10.56 15.53
C TYR A 604 -19.27 -10.42 16.61
N LEU A 605 -18.98 -9.20 16.99
CA LEU A 605 -18.10 -8.88 18.11
C LEU A 605 -18.88 -8.87 19.42
N THR A 606 -18.33 -9.50 20.46
CA THR A 606 -18.93 -9.51 21.81
C THR A 606 -18.54 -8.29 22.64
N LYS A 607 -17.53 -7.53 22.18
CA LYS A 607 -17.15 -6.22 22.73
C LYS A 607 -17.05 -5.18 21.60
N GLY A 608 -17.22 -3.91 21.99
CA GLY A 608 -17.10 -2.79 21.07
C GLY A 608 -15.65 -2.33 20.86
N SER A 609 -15.48 -1.04 20.67
CA SER A 609 -14.23 -0.36 20.32
C SER A 609 -13.05 -0.54 21.30
N SER A 610 -13.27 -1.02 22.51
CA SER A 610 -12.19 -1.24 23.50
C SER A 610 -11.08 -2.17 23.02
N GLN A 611 -11.41 -3.16 22.18
CA GLN A 611 -10.41 -4.06 21.57
C GLN A 611 -9.56 -3.35 20.50
N ALA A 612 -10.14 -2.45 19.72
CA ALA A 612 -9.39 -1.62 18.78
C ALA A 612 -8.47 -0.63 19.51
N VAL A 613 -8.94 -0.05 20.64
CA VAL A 613 -8.09 0.78 21.53
C VAL A 613 -6.91 -0.03 22.07
N GLN A 614 -7.15 -1.26 22.55
CA GLN A 614 -6.12 -2.12 23.11
C GLN A 614 -5.04 -2.44 22.06
N LEU A 615 -5.45 -2.89 20.86
CA LEU A 615 -4.53 -3.21 19.77
C LEU A 615 -3.69 -1.99 19.39
N THR A 616 -4.34 -0.83 19.20
CA THR A 616 -3.63 0.39 18.78
C THR A 616 -2.62 0.86 19.84
N LYS A 617 -2.99 0.89 21.13
CA LYS A 617 -2.08 1.32 22.19
C LYS A 617 -0.90 0.37 22.36
N ALA A 618 -1.12 -0.94 22.22
CA ALA A 618 -0.05 -1.93 22.23
C ALA A 618 0.90 -1.75 21.04
N LEU A 619 0.36 -1.63 19.84
CA LEU A 619 1.13 -1.38 18.63
C LEU A 619 1.99 -0.10 18.74
N LEU A 620 1.39 1.01 19.19
CA LEU A 620 2.11 2.28 19.36
C LEU A 620 3.21 2.16 20.42
N THR A 621 3.03 1.34 21.45
CA THR A 621 4.05 1.06 22.47
C THR A 621 5.27 0.37 21.85
N ASP A 622 5.05 -0.62 20.98
CA ASP A 622 6.14 -1.34 20.34
C ASP A 622 6.81 -0.49 19.25
N ILE A 623 6.03 0.27 18.47
CA ILE A 623 6.59 1.25 17.51
C ILE A 623 7.49 2.26 18.23
N ASN A 624 7.07 2.76 19.39
CA ASN A 624 7.85 3.74 20.18
C ASN A 624 9.18 3.18 20.70
N GLN A 625 9.34 1.85 20.77
CA GLN A 625 10.62 1.20 21.11
C GLN A 625 11.59 1.17 19.91
N ILE A 626 11.05 1.13 18.69
CA ILE A 626 11.83 1.08 17.46
C ILE A 626 12.14 2.49 16.97
N GLN A 627 11.14 3.33 16.91
CA GLN A 627 11.20 4.73 16.48
C GLN A 627 10.55 5.62 17.52
N LEU A 628 11.32 6.51 18.12
CA LEU A 628 10.82 7.42 19.16
C LEU A 628 9.72 8.33 18.60
N ILE A 629 8.51 8.19 19.13
CA ILE A 629 7.38 9.08 18.85
C ILE A 629 7.50 10.31 19.78
N ARG A 630 7.25 11.51 19.26
CA ARG A 630 7.28 12.73 20.06
C ARG A 630 6.28 12.64 21.21
N SER A 631 6.64 13.21 22.35
CA SER A 631 5.85 13.12 23.60
C SER A 631 4.74 14.16 23.73
N GLU A 632 4.69 15.15 22.84
CA GLU A 632 3.75 16.28 22.90
C GLU A 632 3.32 16.69 21.49
N PHE A 633 2.09 17.16 21.36
CA PHE A 633 1.61 17.79 20.12
C PHE A 633 2.15 19.21 19.99
N ASP A 634 2.61 19.58 18.80
CA ASP A 634 3.05 20.93 18.49
C ASP A 634 1.86 21.87 18.33
N ARG A 635 1.71 22.84 19.22
CA ARG A 635 0.68 23.86 19.09
C ARG A 635 0.98 24.77 17.88
N PRO A 636 0.04 24.89 16.93
CA PRO A 636 0.20 25.80 15.80
C PRO A 636 0.36 27.25 16.26
N SER A 637 1.08 28.04 15.48
CA SER A 637 1.22 29.47 15.77
C SER A 637 -0.10 30.22 15.63
N GLY A 638 -0.43 31.07 16.61
CA GLY A 638 -1.61 31.93 16.57
C GLY A 638 -2.93 31.26 16.97
N VAL A 639 -2.86 30.08 17.59
CA VAL A 639 -4.03 29.42 18.19
C VAL A 639 -3.93 29.42 19.72
N GLU A 640 -5.08 29.31 20.37
CA GLU A 640 -5.23 29.18 21.81
C GLU A 640 -5.42 27.73 22.23
N ASP A 641 -4.88 27.32 23.36
CA ASP A 641 -5.14 26.01 23.97
C ASP A 641 -6.55 25.92 24.50
N LEU A 642 -7.09 24.71 24.61
CA LEU A 642 -8.36 24.50 25.30
C LEU A 642 -8.20 24.87 26.78
N PRO A 643 -8.96 25.86 27.30
CA PRO A 643 -8.88 26.21 28.69
C PRO A 643 -9.20 25.03 29.61
N GLU A 644 -8.48 24.90 30.71
CA GLU A 644 -8.78 23.88 31.73
C GLU A 644 -10.22 24.01 32.26
N PRO A 645 -10.89 22.88 32.55
CA PRO A 645 -12.24 22.87 33.11
C PRO A 645 -12.28 23.63 34.45
N ILE A 646 -13.36 24.36 34.69
CA ILE A 646 -13.58 25.10 35.96
C ILE A 646 -14.53 24.30 36.84
N THR A 647 -14.06 23.95 38.03
CA THR A 647 -14.90 23.39 39.11
C THR A 647 -15.39 24.50 39.99
N LEU A 648 -16.72 24.69 40.07
CA LEU A 648 -17.31 25.74 40.92
C LEU A 648 -17.23 25.35 42.39
N PRO A 649 -16.80 26.28 43.27
CA PRO A 649 -16.74 26.04 44.71
C PRO A 649 -18.14 26.08 45.32
N GLU A 650 -18.32 25.40 46.45
CA GLU A 650 -19.44 25.59 47.34
C GLU A 650 -19.10 26.67 48.36
N ILE A 651 -19.87 27.77 48.38
CA ILE A 651 -19.63 28.91 49.28
C ILE A 651 -20.52 28.74 50.50
N THR A 652 -19.93 28.44 51.66
CA THR A 652 -20.65 28.20 52.95
C THR A 652 -20.31 29.21 54.03
N ASP A 653 -19.44 30.16 53.71
CA ASP A 653 -18.85 31.12 54.66
C ASP A 653 -19.11 32.59 54.29
N LEU A 654 -20.15 32.86 53.51
CA LEU A 654 -20.51 34.23 53.17
C LEU A 654 -20.86 35.00 54.46
N ASN A 655 -20.13 36.09 54.66
CA ASN A 655 -20.32 37.00 55.77
C ASN A 655 -20.61 38.43 55.29
N ALA A 656 -21.41 39.17 56.02
CA ALA A 656 -21.74 40.57 55.78
C ALA A 656 -21.40 41.46 56.99
N SER A 657 -20.56 42.45 56.78
CA SER A 657 -20.14 43.38 57.90
C SER A 657 -20.31 44.84 57.47
N PHE A 658 -20.48 45.70 58.45
CA PHE A 658 -20.46 47.16 58.22
C PHE A 658 -19.03 47.67 58.27
N GLY A 659 -18.61 48.44 57.23
CA GLY A 659 -17.35 49.14 57.21
C GLY A 659 -17.52 50.65 57.31
N LEU A 660 -16.63 51.31 58.03
CA LEU A 660 -16.54 52.77 58.07
C LEU A 660 -15.51 53.22 57.00
N GLY A 661 -15.92 54.05 56.06
CA GLY A 661 -15.02 54.52 55.07
C GLY A 661 -15.32 55.88 54.48
N GLY A 662 -14.45 56.87 54.70
CA GLY A 662 -14.37 58.15 53.99
C GLY A 662 -15.65 59.01 54.07
N PHE A 663 -15.89 59.78 53.02
CA PHE A 663 -17.05 60.65 52.87
C PHE A 663 -18.42 59.96 52.76
N ASN A 664 -18.50 58.65 52.58
CA ASN A 664 -19.72 57.85 52.64
C ASN A 664 -19.78 57.13 53.99
N LEU A 665 -20.66 57.62 54.86
CA LEU A 665 -20.76 57.24 56.25
C LEU A 665 -21.14 55.77 56.51
N LEU A 666 -21.61 55.01 55.59
CA LEU A 666 -21.95 53.60 55.76
C LEU A 666 -21.66 52.82 54.45
N ARG A 667 -20.81 51.80 54.54
CA ARG A 667 -20.57 50.78 53.56
C ARG A 667 -20.92 49.44 54.18
N ALA A 668 -21.35 48.49 53.36
CA ALA A 668 -21.38 47.10 53.76
C ALA A 668 -20.37 46.31 52.89
N GLU A 669 -19.66 45.40 53.50
CA GLU A 669 -18.70 44.55 52.88
C GLU A 669 -19.18 43.10 53.00
N LEU A 670 -19.29 42.42 51.88
CA LEU A 670 -19.52 41.00 51.83
C LEU A 670 -18.17 40.32 51.62
N SER A 671 -17.92 39.23 52.34
CA SER A 671 -16.67 38.45 52.22
C SER A 671 -16.98 36.95 52.22
N TRP A 672 -16.22 36.21 51.44
CA TRP A 672 -16.30 34.74 51.34
C TRP A 672 -14.97 34.16 50.90
N SER A 673 -14.78 32.83 51.09
CA SER A 673 -13.60 32.14 50.61
C SER A 673 -13.69 31.93 49.08
N THR A 674 -12.61 32.25 48.34
CA THR A 674 -12.51 32.08 46.93
C THR A 674 -12.01 30.68 46.57
N SER A 675 -12.28 30.23 45.34
CA SER A 675 -11.59 29.10 44.73
C SER A 675 -10.12 29.44 44.42
N ILE A 676 -9.29 28.42 44.23
CA ILE A 676 -7.93 28.58 43.70
C ILE A 676 -7.99 29.08 42.23
N ASP A 677 -9.08 28.80 41.52
CA ASP A 677 -9.30 29.26 40.14
C ASP A 677 -9.81 30.71 40.13
N ASP A 678 -8.97 31.64 39.74
CA ASP A 678 -9.24 33.09 39.71
C ASP A 678 -10.13 33.53 38.54
N ARG A 679 -10.46 32.60 37.59
CA ARG A 679 -11.36 32.87 36.48
C ARG A 679 -12.83 32.92 36.88
N ILE A 680 -13.20 32.34 38.03
CA ILE A 680 -14.59 32.24 38.50
C ILE A 680 -15.18 33.63 38.72
N ILE A 681 -16.38 33.84 38.15
CA ILE A 681 -17.16 35.07 38.37
C ILE A 681 -18.12 34.83 39.51
N TYR A 682 -18.13 35.70 40.51
CA TYR A 682 -19.05 35.64 41.62
C TYR A 682 -20.16 36.68 41.40
N HIS A 683 -21.41 36.22 41.23
CA HIS A 683 -22.59 37.06 41.15
C HIS A 683 -23.11 37.31 42.57
N VAL A 684 -23.25 38.57 42.93
CA VAL A 684 -23.76 38.98 44.23
C VAL A 684 -25.20 39.41 44.12
N TYR A 685 -26.05 38.77 44.90
CA TYR A 685 -27.50 39.02 44.88
C TYR A 685 -27.97 39.62 46.19
N GLU A 686 -28.93 40.53 46.05
CA GLU A 686 -29.77 41.05 47.09
C GLU A 686 -31.15 40.39 46.99
N VAL A 687 -31.66 39.85 48.10
CA VAL A 687 -32.98 39.22 48.16
C VAL A 687 -33.81 39.95 49.19
N THR A 688 -34.90 40.54 48.73
CA THR A 688 -35.90 41.25 49.51
C THR A 688 -37.27 40.59 49.34
N GLU A 689 -38.33 41.13 49.96
CA GLU A 689 -39.71 40.66 49.73
C GLU A 689 -40.13 40.81 48.26
N ASP A 690 -39.53 41.74 47.54
CA ASP A 690 -39.79 42.00 46.10
C ASP A 690 -39.05 41.04 45.16
N GLY A 691 -38.20 40.17 45.67
CA GLY A 691 -37.47 39.14 44.86
C GLY A 691 -35.94 39.20 44.90
N LYS A 692 -35.28 38.36 44.08
CA LYS A 692 -33.83 38.25 43.91
C LYS A 692 -33.34 39.24 42.86
N LYS A 693 -32.39 40.13 43.27
CA LYS A 693 -31.78 41.13 42.37
C LYS A 693 -30.25 40.98 42.32
N LEU A 694 -29.67 40.92 41.16
CA LEU A 694 -28.22 41.00 40.95
C LEU A 694 -27.73 42.41 41.22
N ILE A 695 -26.87 42.60 42.22
CA ILE A 695 -26.31 43.91 42.65
C ILE A 695 -24.88 44.13 42.25
N GLY A 696 -24.14 43.05 41.89
CA GLY A 696 -22.75 43.16 41.46
C GLY A 696 -22.13 41.83 41.02
N LYS A 697 -20.92 41.94 40.49
CA LYS A 697 -20.08 40.83 40.07
C LYS A 697 -18.64 41.11 40.45
N THR A 698 -17.90 40.08 40.84
CA THR A 698 -16.43 40.12 41.02
C THR A 698 -15.83 38.93 40.27
N THR A 699 -14.54 38.98 39.91
CA THR A 699 -13.84 37.88 39.28
C THR A 699 -12.64 37.53 40.13
N GLY A 700 -12.55 36.28 40.61
CA GLY A 700 -11.45 35.80 41.46
C GLY A 700 -11.38 36.41 42.83
N GLU A 701 -12.21 37.42 43.13
CA GLU A 701 -12.17 38.17 44.41
C GLU A 701 -13.26 37.68 45.35
N GLY A 702 -12.90 37.42 46.61
CA GLY A 702 -13.77 36.95 47.68
C GLY A 702 -14.44 38.06 48.46
N SER A 703 -14.62 39.26 47.89
CA SER A 703 -15.26 40.38 48.57
C SER A 703 -16.05 41.27 47.60
N TYR A 704 -17.08 41.90 48.12
CA TYR A 704 -17.87 42.89 47.38
C TYR A 704 -18.36 44.02 48.29
N THR A 705 -18.13 45.25 47.87
CA THR A 705 -18.54 46.45 48.64
C THR A 705 -19.90 47.01 48.18
N ILE A 706 -20.86 47.02 49.06
CA ILE A 706 -22.17 47.64 48.81
C ILE A 706 -22.10 49.10 49.20
N LYS A 707 -22.16 50.04 48.28
CA LYS A 707 -22.00 51.49 48.49
C LYS A 707 -23.15 52.18 49.22
N ARG A 708 -24.36 51.63 49.23
CA ARG A 708 -25.59 52.18 49.88
C ARG A 708 -26.42 51.01 50.39
N PRO A 709 -26.04 50.38 51.51
CA PRO A 709 -26.81 49.30 52.10
C PRO A 709 -28.15 49.78 52.59
N SER A 710 -29.23 49.01 52.43
CA SER A 710 -30.51 49.30 53.09
C SER A 710 -30.41 48.90 54.53
N ILE A 711 -30.63 49.86 55.40
CA ILE A 711 -30.52 49.67 56.89
C ILE A 711 -31.89 49.34 57.50
N LEU A 712 -32.97 49.70 56.84
CA LEU A 712 -34.34 49.60 57.34
C LEU A 712 -35.13 48.36 56.90
N GLN A 713 -34.58 47.57 55.93
CA GLN A 713 -35.17 46.34 55.46
C GLN A 713 -34.29 45.16 55.84
N MET A 714 -34.85 44.02 56.23
CA MET A 714 -34.14 42.75 56.40
C MET A 714 -33.76 42.20 55.03
N THR A 715 -32.59 42.66 54.57
CA THR A 715 -32.05 42.21 53.22
C THR A 715 -31.12 41.05 53.45
N ARG A 716 -31.33 39.99 52.69
CA ARG A 716 -30.42 38.85 52.63
C ARG A 716 -29.57 38.96 51.39
N TYR A 717 -28.26 38.68 51.57
CA TYR A 717 -27.31 38.63 50.48
C TYR A 717 -26.90 37.20 50.21
N TYR A 718 -26.68 36.89 48.95
CA TYR A 718 -26.19 35.59 48.48
C TYR A 718 -25.11 35.83 47.44
N VAL A 719 -24.19 34.87 47.32
CA VAL A 719 -23.18 34.81 46.26
C VAL A 719 -23.35 33.50 45.49
N GLU A 720 -23.31 33.58 44.19
CA GLU A 720 -23.38 32.45 43.28
C GLU A 720 -22.10 32.42 42.44
N PRO A 721 -21.27 31.36 42.54
CA PRO A 721 -20.14 31.22 41.66
C PRO A 721 -20.63 30.87 40.27
N ILE A 722 -20.12 31.55 39.25
CA ILE A 722 -20.47 31.35 37.81
C ILE A 722 -19.22 30.88 37.08
N ASN A 723 -19.35 29.81 36.36
CA ASN A 723 -18.32 29.34 35.43
C ASN A 723 -18.32 30.23 34.18
N PRO A 724 -17.27 31.04 33.91
CA PRO A 724 -17.24 31.92 32.75
C PRO A 724 -17.17 31.16 31.39
N LEU A 725 -16.75 29.90 31.39
CA LEU A 725 -16.65 29.09 30.15
C LEU A 725 -18.02 28.60 29.73
N THR A 726 -18.90 28.21 30.68
CA THR A 726 -20.22 27.63 30.41
C THR A 726 -21.37 28.58 30.69
N ASN A 727 -21.13 29.67 31.42
CA ASN A 727 -22.14 30.56 32.03
C ASN A 727 -23.10 29.85 33.01
N GLN A 728 -22.76 28.64 33.46
CA GLN A 728 -23.55 27.94 34.49
C GLN A 728 -23.23 28.48 35.88
N GLY A 729 -24.24 28.62 36.72
CA GLY A 729 -24.12 28.97 38.15
C GLY A 729 -24.03 27.72 39.01
N GLY A 730 -23.22 27.80 40.06
CA GLY A 730 -23.18 26.82 41.13
C GLY A 730 -24.30 27.06 42.19
N ASN A 731 -24.20 26.37 43.29
CA ASN A 731 -25.13 26.58 44.41
C ASN A 731 -25.00 27.99 44.99
N LEU A 732 -26.14 28.57 45.38
CA LEU A 732 -26.14 29.81 46.16
C LEU A 732 -25.44 29.57 47.49
N SER A 733 -24.68 30.57 47.96
CA SER A 733 -24.05 30.57 49.30
C SER A 733 -25.08 30.48 50.44
N ASN A 734 -24.60 30.30 51.68
CA ASN A 734 -25.38 30.61 52.85
C ASN A 734 -25.87 32.08 52.78
N PRO A 735 -27.05 32.42 53.37
CA PRO A 735 -27.51 33.79 53.48
C PRO A 735 -26.63 34.59 54.45
N ALA A 736 -26.25 35.80 54.07
CA ALA A 736 -25.66 36.77 54.95
C ALA A 736 -26.62 37.97 55.13
N MET A 737 -26.71 38.47 56.35
CA MET A 737 -27.53 39.62 56.68
C MET A 737 -26.67 40.70 57.41
N LEU A 738 -26.93 41.95 57.09
CA LEU A 738 -26.30 43.04 57.76
C LEU A 738 -27.00 43.26 59.18
N SER A 739 -26.26 43.03 60.28
CA SER A 739 -26.74 43.33 61.63
C SER A 739 -26.00 44.54 62.17
N LEU A 740 -26.76 45.50 62.72
CA LEU A 740 -26.18 46.66 63.43
C LEU A 740 -25.84 46.35 64.89
N PHE A 741 -26.25 45.17 65.37
CA PHE A 741 -26.03 44.73 66.76
C PHE A 741 -25.66 43.23 66.71
N GLU A 742 -24.46 42.88 67.01
CA GLU A 742 -24.11 41.61 67.61
C GLU A 742 -24.21 41.72 69.10
#